data_6810bbd8fbf01a09e94bdd6feb7c8e73
#
_entry.id   6810bbd8fbf01a09e94bdd6feb7c8e73
#
_cell.length_a   1.000
_cell.length_b   1.000
_cell.length_c   1.000
_cell.angle_alpha   90.00
_cell.angle_beta   90.00
_cell.angle_gamma   90.00
#
_symmetry.space_group_name_H-M   'P 1'
#
loop_
_entity.id
_entity.type
_entity.pdbx_description
1 polymer ?
#
loop_
_entity_poly.entity_id
_entity_poly.type
_entity_poly.pdbx_seq_one_letter_code
_entity_poly.pdbx_strand_id
1 'polypeptide(L)'
;GTVVATENYAKDAAEGVVTFTPAASGDYTFTITAARKDEADKTGTDKEFKGFELPLAKPSFQSATSQGGGKVSLVWDEVTEASSYEVSYSENGTDFTQPVSVTGTEYVVSGLTVGKEYTFKLTAVRVLPAAVSEAATITAKATAEAQQVWAFSAFGQGVSSDEKNAGYEGSANDGKVTLWNLNSKGKIVPASTDGLSFYYTAIPSNMNFTLSATVTVDEWTLTNGQEGFGLMAADRVGKNGDSSVFWNNSYMASVTKVEYYVNADGSMALDTIKQGGTTAPEGSVKATMKLGIGSQEKTGVTKANLSKLEANDTATVNNEFSSKMTTLESSGVTGNLIGNATKDVTGTVENPLTTFKMSIQKNNTGYFVSYTNEAGETVTKKYYDTKALEQLDEDNVYVGFFASRTAKISVTDINLTTISPENDVAKEEQPVTTVAPSYKVTSASVSNSESYKLSYVANADGHVVVTAADGTVIADEDVTAGQKYVWETTLTLGENTFTVTMTPVEGYRPSEFEVLDSYEASTFTYKVTYNKFDGDVIYVGPDAASDGVGTKENPIDIYTAVKYVSPGQKIVLLSGTYNLESTVTVQPGIDGTESQPIIMAAESSTDRPVFDFGKNCEGMVLAGDHWYYQGFDVTNSANAKDGIRLCGSSCTVDNVRTYHNGNTGLQISRFTSTDTKEEWPSNNLVLNCTSYGNADEGYEDADGFAAKLTIGEGNVFDGCIAYNNADDGWDLFAKVETGSIGAVTIQNCVAYGNGYLEDGTDAGNGNGFKMGGSSMSGYHKLINSVAFDNKAKGIDSNSCPDIQVTNSTSYNNGGSNVAMYTNDAANTDFMATGVLSWRTQKTSVNETFKFKGTQDASKVYQSSNYFWNCTEAGTNNSTTAVTADWFVSTDTKMNYDTHVYAAIPVTRNSDNTINMNGLLVLTANAKAGAVVGGQASAKIDLSGKMTGGLLFQKTTGSESVETGDMANMMLYILLLLGAAGVYAASKKRKHA
;
A
#
# COMPACT_ATOMS: atom_id res chain seq x y z
N GLY A 1 36.89 42.64 -31.36
CA GLY A 1 35.87 43.68 -31.24
C GLY A 1 34.65 43.33 -32.05
N THR A 2 33.49 43.69 -31.53
CA THR A 2 32.21 43.46 -32.24
C THR A 2 31.93 44.65 -33.12
N VAL A 3 31.57 44.46 -34.40
CA VAL A 3 31.10 45.53 -35.25
C VAL A 3 29.73 45.99 -34.77
N VAL A 4 29.62 47.23 -34.34
CA VAL A 4 28.39 47.83 -33.77
C VAL A 4 27.57 48.59 -34.80
N ALA A 5 28.22 49.00 -35.91
CA ALA A 5 27.53 49.59 -37.06
C ALA A 5 28.42 49.53 -38.29
N THR A 6 27.80 49.51 -39.50
CA THR A 6 28.42 49.63 -40.79
C THR A 6 27.58 50.60 -41.59
N GLU A 7 28.12 51.74 -41.90
CA GLU A 7 27.39 52.81 -42.59
C GLU A 7 28.13 53.20 -43.89
N ASN A 8 27.36 53.58 -44.91
CA ASN A 8 27.90 54.06 -46.19
C ASN A 8 27.81 55.60 -46.25
N TYR A 9 28.96 56.20 -46.42
CA TYR A 9 29.01 57.70 -46.54
C TYR A 9 29.38 58.15 -47.96
N ALA A 10 28.87 59.30 -48.33
CA ALA A 10 29.26 59.92 -49.61
C ALA A 10 30.76 60.32 -49.57
N LYS A 11 31.42 60.31 -50.74
CA LYS A 11 32.87 60.60 -50.86
C LYS A 11 33.34 61.89 -50.15
N ASP A 12 32.47 62.83 -50.06
CA ASP A 12 32.83 64.18 -49.50
C ASP A 12 32.13 64.43 -48.12
N ALA A 13 31.57 63.35 -47.46
CA ALA A 13 31.01 63.53 -46.14
C ALA A 13 32.07 63.84 -45.09
N ALA A 14 31.92 65.03 -44.43
CA ALA A 14 32.86 65.48 -43.43
C ALA A 14 32.61 64.91 -42.07
N GLU A 15 31.37 64.43 -41.81
CA GLU A 15 30.90 63.84 -40.54
C GLU A 15 29.93 62.75 -40.75
N GLY A 16 29.94 61.79 -39.89
CA GLY A 16 28.97 60.67 -39.78
C GLY A 16 28.61 60.44 -38.33
N VAL A 17 27.39 60.02 -38.10
CA VAL A 17 26.88 59.67 -36.76
C VAL A 17 26.48 58.25 -36.71
N VAL A 18 27.04 57.52 -35.76
CA VAL A 18 26.65 56.16 -35.41
C VAL A 18 26.14 56.20 -33.98
N THR A 19 24.96 55.60 -33.80
CA THR A 19 24.34 55.46 -32.48
C THR A 19 24.58 54.07 -31.96
N PHE A 20 25.16 53.96 -30.80
CA PHE A 20 25.38 52.71 -30.07
C PHE A 20 24.66 52.80 -28.73
N THR A 21 23.90 51.77 -28.41
CA THR A 21 23.27 51.63 -27.09
C THR A 21 24.05 50.58 -26.32
N PRO A 22 24.80 50.99 -25.28
CA PRO A 22 25.51 50.01 -24.43
C PRO A 22 24.56 49.10 -23.72
N ALA A 23 24.91 47.81 -23.61
CA ALA A 23 24.14 46.77 -22.90
C ALA A 23 24.53 46.69 -21.42
N ALA A 24 25.66 47.27 -21.02
CA ALA A 24 26.14 47.24 -19.64
C ALA A 24 26.88 48.54 -19.30
N SER A 25 26.99 48.85 -18.02
CA SER A 25 27.85 49.93 -17.53
C SER A 25 29.32 49.54 -17.70
N GLY A 26 30.20 50.54 -17.95
CA GLY A 26 31.61 50.28 -18.08
C GLY A 26 32.33 51.25 -18.99
N ASP A 27 33.59 50.98 -19.28
CA ASP A 27 34.39 51.69 -20.25
C ASP A 27 34.26 51.04 -21.63
N TYR A 28 34.09 51.89 -22.66
CA TYR A 28 33.93 51.43 -24.04
C TYR A 28 35.02 52.05 -24.93
N THR A 29 35.63 51.23 -25.75
CA THR A 29 36.57 51.69 -26.76
C THR A 29 35.99 51.49 -28.15
N PHE A 30 35.89 52.53 -28.93
CA PHE A 30 35.39 52.46 -30.28
C PHE A 30 36.54 52.74 -31.30
N THR A 31 36.64 51.84 -32.28
CA THR A 31 37.56 51.93 -33.38
C THR A 31 36.78 52.12 -34.67
N ILE A 32 37.12 53.14 -35.47
CA ILE A 32 36.51 53.34 -36.78
C ILE A 32 37.45 52.85 -37.84
N THR A 33 36.97 51.93 -38.69
CA THR A 33 37.71 51.49 -39.87
C THR A 33 37.00 51.98 -41.11
N ALA A 34 37.66 52.83 -41.87
CA ALA A 34 37.13 53.27 -43.18
C ALA A 34 37.63 52.34 -44.29
N ALA A 35 36.71 51.73 -44.99
CA ALA A 35 36.96 50.86 -46.15
C ALA A 35 36.57 51.59 -47.44
N ARG A 36 37.42 51.53 -48.46
CA ARG A 36 37.16 52.04 -49.76
C ARG A 36 37.42 50.96 -50.83
N LYS A 37 36.56 50.89 -51.77
CA LYS A 37 36.73 49.96 -52.90
C LYS A 37 38.09 50.22 -53.57
N ASP A 38 38.88 49.20 -53.73
CA ASP A 38 40.17 49.25 -54.40
C ASP A 38 41.38 49.92 -53.63
N GLU A 39 41.20 50.18 -52.31
CA GLU A 39 42.32 50.65 -51.46
C GLU A 39 42.32 49.87 -50.10
N ALA A 40 43.46 49.89 -49.43
CA ALA A 40 43.58 49.27 -48.08
C ALA A 40 42.72 50.07 -47.05
N ASP A 41 42.07 49.36 -46.18
CA ASP A 41 41.30 49.89 -45.05
C ASP A 41 42.16 50.78 -44.16
N LYS A 42 41.62 51.90 -43.74
CA LYS A 42 42.28 52.78 -42.74
C LYS A 42 41.52 52.78 -41.44
N THR A 43 42.19 52.38 -40.38
CA THR A 43 41.65 52.39 -39.01
C THR A 43 42.08 53.70 -38.35
N GLY A 44 41.13 54.40 -37.76
CA GLY A 44 41.36 55.59 -36.97
C GLY A 44 41.93 55.30 -35.59
N THR A 45 42.26 56.29 -34.84
CA THR A 45 42.67 56.15 -33.45
C THR A 45 41.47 55.70 -32.61
N ASP A 46 41.67 54.78 -31.71
CA ASP A 46 40.68 54.35 -30.76
C ASP A 46 40.17 55.50 -29.91
N LYS A 47 38.90 55.54 -29.70
CA LYS A 47 38.24 56.48 -28.75
C LYS A 47 37.73 55.71 -27.58
N GLU A 48 38.24 56.03 -26.39
CA GLU A 48 37.76 55.52 -25.14
C GLU A 48 36.68 56.44 -24.57
N PHE A 49 35.60 55.86 -24.15
CA PHE A 49 34.56 56.45 -23.33
C PHE A 49 34.57 55.75 -21.99
N LYS A 50 34.99 56.47 -20.95
CA LYS A 50 35.12 55.93 -19.61
C LYS A 50 33.94 56.30 -18.72
N GLY A 51 33.57 55.40 -17.84
CA GLY A 51 32.52 55.60 -16.84
C GLY A 51 31.13 55.76 -17.43
N PHE A 52 30.84 55.03 -18.57
CA PHE A 52 29.47 54.98 -19.03
C PHE A 52 28.61 54.26 -18.01
N GLU A 53 27.54 54.88 -17.58
CA GLU A 53 26.64 54.35 -16.59
C GLU A 53 25.25 54.13 -17.19
N LEU A 54 24.81 52.92 -17.27
CA LEU A 54 23.38 52.62 -17.52
C LEU A 54 22.58 53.07 -16.30
N PRO A 55 21.53 53.85 -16.44
CA PRO A 55 20.61 54.07 -15.34
C PRO A 55 20.05 52.77 -14.85
N LEU A 56 20.03 52.54 -13.55
CA LEU A 56 19.35 51.39 -12.98
C LEU A 56 17.86 51.45 -13.26
N ALA A 57 17.28 50.36 -13.67
CA ALA A 57 15.84 50.25 -13.84
C ALA A 57 15.13 50.50 -12.51
N LYS A 58 13.97 51.12 -12.58
CA LYS A 58 13.10 51.29 -11.42
C LYS A 58 12.66 49.91 -10.95
N PRO A 59 12.85 49.55 -9.65
CA PRO A 59 12.38 48.28 -9.13
C PRO A 59 10.87 48.10 -9.26
N SER A 60 10.41 46.86 -9.32
CA SER A 60 9.00 46.52 -9.33
C SER A 60 8.68 45.64 -8.11
N PHE A 61 7.75 46.06 -7.26
CA PHE A 61 7.27 45.25 -6.19
C PHE A 61 6.36 44.13 -6.75
N GLN A 62 6.61 42.91 -6.29
CA GLN A 62 5.70 41.77 -6.48
C GLN A 62 4.60 41.81 -5.43
N SER A 63 4.95 42.07 -4.16
CA SER A 63 3.97 42.13 -3.08
C SER A 63 4.42 42.98 -1.88
N ALA A 64 3.43 43.39 -1.09
CA ALA A 64 3.61 43.95 0.26
C ALA A 64 2.52 43.33 1.15
N THR A 65 2.88 42.29 1.91
CA THR A 65 1.89 41.47 2.63
C THR A 65 2.09 41.59 4.14
N SER A 66 1.04 41.98 4.87
CA SER A 66 1.09 41.96 6.32
C SER A 66 1.18 40.54 6.87
N GLN A 67 2.16 40.35 7.76
CA GLN A 67 2.37 39.07 8.46
C GLN A 67 1.75 39.06 9.88
N GLY A 68 1.00 40.11 10.23
CA GLY A 68 0.55 40.33 11.60
C GLY A 68 1.61 40.93 12.52
N GLY A 69 1.22 41.27 13.77
CA GLY A 69 2.16 41.75 14.78
C GLY A 69 2.97 43.00 14.39
N GLY A 70 2.41 43.83 13.49
CA GLY A 70 3.14 45.02 12.97
C GLY A 70 4.30 44.70 12.04
N LYS A 71 4.24 43.55 11.34
CA LYS A 71 5.22 43.10 10.32
C LYS A 71 4.59 43.14 8.93
N VAL A 72 5.36 43.59 7.93
CA VAL A 72 4.98 43.53 6.51
C VAL A 72 6.15 42.98 5.72
N SER A 73 5.90 41.91 4.98
CA SER A 73 6.84 41.30 4.04
C SER A 73 6.73 42.01 2.70
N LEU A 74 7.87 42.42 2.16
CA LEU A 74 8.03 43.06 0.86
C LEU A 74 8.78 42.10 -0.05
N VAL A 75 8.30 41.90 -1.28
CA VAL A 75 8.98 41.10 -2.31
C VAL A 75 9.00 41.91 -3.59
N TRP A 76 10.11 41.85 -4.34
CA TRP A 76 10.31 42.61 -5.58
C TRP A 76 11.13 41.83 -6.60
N ASP A 77 11.07 42.30 -7.86
CA ASP A 77 11.85 41.72 -8.95
C ASP A 77 13.33 42.18 -8.88
N GLU A 78 14.21 41.26 -9.26
CA GLU A 78 15.63 41.57 -9.38
C GLU A 78 15.86 42.66 -10.44
N VAL A 79 16.65 43.68 -10.10
CA VAL A 79 17.08 44.72 -11.03
C VAL A 79 18.49 44.42 -11.52
N THR A 80 18.66 44.28 -12.82
CA THR A 80 19.94 44.01 -13.46
C THR A 80 20.98 45.08 -13.06
N GLU A 81 22.20 44.65 -12.70
CA GLU A 81 23.31 45.47 -12.18
C GLU A 81 23.09 46.13 -10.79
N ALA A 82 21.99 45.84 -10.12
CA ALA A 82 21.87 46.26 -8.73
C ALA A 82 22.78 45.42 -7.83
N SER A 83 23.49 46.07 -6.92
CA SER A 83 24.29 45.39 -5.90
C SER A 83 23.53 45.21 -4.59
N SER A 84 22.54 46.07 -4.36
CA SER A 84 21.67 46.04 -3.17
C SER A 84 20.42 46.88 -3.45
N TYR A 85 19.54 46.90 -2.50
CA TYR A 85 18.33 47.72 -2.50
C TYR A 85 18.23 48.49 -1.20
N GLU A 86 17.66 49.68 -1.27
CA GLU A 86 17.33 50.48 -0.10
C GLU A 86 15.82 50.50 0.11
N VAL A 87 15.41 50.03 1.29
CA VAL A 87 14.01 49.98 1.71
C VAL A 87 13.78 51.05 2.80
N SER A 88 12.74 51.82 2.65
CA SER A 88 12.25 52.75 3.68
C SER A 88 10.72 52.78 3.68
N TYR A 89 10.11 53.28 4.74
CA TYR A 89 8.67 53.36 4.86
C TYR A 89 8.19 54.65 5.51
N SER A 90 6.93 54.98 5.29
CA SER A 90 6.28 56.19 5.78
C SER A 90 4.81 55.96 6.13
N GLU A 91 4.32 56.54 7.21
CA GLU A 91 2.88 56.57 7.57
C GLU A 91 2.07 57.61 6.80
N ASN A 92 2.71 58.64 6.30
CA ASN A 92 2.03 59.77 5.62
C ASN A 92 2.34 59.87 4.13
N GLY A 93 3.15 58.94 3.61
CA GLY A 93 3.55 58.89 2.22
C GLY A 93 4.65 59.92 1.83
N THR A 94 5.12 60.76 2.75
CA THR A 94 6.08 61.82 2.49
C THR A 94 7.34 61.75 3.34
N ASP A 95 7.20 61.45 4.63
CA ASP A 95 8.30 61.39 5.59
C ASP A 95 8.78 59.96 5.76
N PHE A 96 9.75 59.58 4.96
CA PHE A 96 10.28 58.20 4.96
C PHE A 96 11.36 58.01 6.04
N THR A 97 11.39 56.84 6.65
CA THR A 97 12.46 56.41 7.56
C THR A 97 13.82 56.46 6.85
N GLN A 98 14.90 56.38 7.63
CA GLN A 98 16.21 56.09 7.05
C GLN A 98 16.17 54.77 6.30
N PRO A 99 16.73 54.70 5.08
CA PRO A 99 16.69 53.48 4.30
C PRO A 99 17.55 52.36 4.92
N VAL A 100 17.08 51.15 4.81
CA VAL A 100 17.79 49.91 5.18
C VAL A 100 18.32 49.30 3.90
N SER A 101 19.60 48.97 3.85
CA SER A 101 20.21 48.27 2.72
C SER A 101 19.97 46.76 2.81
N VAL A 102 19.50 46.18 1.69
CA VAL A 102 19.13 44.78 1.55
C VAL A 102 19.82 44.22 0.31
N THR A 103 20.42 43.04 0.40
CA THR A 103 21.11 42.37 -0.74
C THR A 103 20.23 41.35 -1.48
N GLY A 104 19.07 40.98 -0.96
CA GLY A 104 18.11 40.10 -1.63
C GLY A 104 16.95 40.86 -2.27
N THR A 105 15.95 40.10 -2.76
CA THR A 105 14.73 40.64 -3.36
C THR A 105 13.51 40.53 -2.44
N GLU A 106 13.74 40.32 -1.15
CA GLU A 106 12.73 40.32 -0.11
C GLU A 106 13.21 41.01 1.17
N TYR A 107 12.28 41.57 1.92
CA TYR A 107 12.57 42.18 3.22
C TYR A 107 11.33 42.27 4.10
N VAL A 108 11.46 41.94 5.40
CA VAL A 108 10.36 42.06 6.37
C VAL A 108 10.57 43.33 7.19
N VAL A 109 9.70 44.30 7.01
CA VAL A 109 9.65 45.49 7.85
C VAL A 109 8.86 45.15 9.12
N SER A 110 9.46 45.42 10.28
CA SER A 110 8.88 45.12 11.59
C SER A 110 8.77 46.37 12.46
N GLY A 111 8.00 46.27 13.57
CA GLY A 111 7.79 47.38 14.49
C GLY A 111 6.80 48.46 14.00
N LEU A 112 5.97 48.09 13.01
CA LEU A 112 4.93 48.98 12.49
C LEU A 112 3.76 49.06 13.45
N THR A 113 3.11 50.19 13.54
CA THR A 113 1.91 50.41 14.37
C THR A 113 0.73 49.68 13.74
N VAL A 114 0.19 48.69 14.45
CA VAL A 114 -0.96 47.90 14.02
C VAL A 114 -2.16 48.81 13.69
N GLY A 115 -2.84 48.51 12.59
CA GLY A 115 -4.00 49.28 12.10
C GLY A 115 -3.67 50.46 11.21
N LYS A 116 -2.38 50.81 11.09
CA LYS A 116 -1.90 51.89 10.20
C LYS A 116 -1.56 51.35 8.81
N GLU A 117 -1.81 52.16 7.81
CA GLU A 117 -1.33 51.96 6.45
C GLU A 117 0.04 52.62 6.27
N TYR A 118 0.96 51.94 5.63
CA TYR A 118 2.29 52.41 5.36
C TYR A 118 2.55 52.41 3.87
N THR A 119 3.27 53.42 3.41
CA THR A 119 3.87 53.44 2.07
C THR A 119 5.31 52.99 2.18
N PHE A 120 5.68 51.94 1.49
CA PHE A 120 7.03 51.40 1.38
C PHE A 120 7.66 51.97 0.12
N LYS A 121 8.94 52.35 0.21
CA LYS A 121 9.73 52.86 -0.88
C LYS A 121 10.95 52.00 -1.08
N LEU A 122 11.22 51.63 -2.33
CA LEU A 122 12.31 50.78 -2.76
C LEU A 122 13.13 51.46 -3.85
N THR A 123 14.44 51.46 -3.69
CA THR A 123 15.39 51.91 -4.74
C THR A 123 16.45 50.84 -4.93
N ALA A 124 16.86 50.59 -6.15
CA ALA A 124 17.99 49.72 -6.48
C ALA A 124 19.30 50.55 -6.42
N VAL A 125 20.35 49.97 -5.89
CA VAL A 125 21.64 50.62 -5.68
C VAL A 125 22.75 49.81 -6.33
N ARG A 126 23.63 50.46 -7.07
CA ARG A 126 24.84 49.88 -7.62
C ARG A 126 26.07 50.62 -7.02
N VAL A 127 27.05 49.83 -6.58
CA VAL A 127 28.24 50.41 -5.90
C VAL A 127 29.27 50.90 -6.91
N LEU A 128 29.51 50.17 -7.97
CA LEU A 128 30.52 50.52 -8.98
C LEU A 128 30.02 50.21 -10.41
N PRO A 129 29.91 51.22 -11.26
CA PRO A 129 29.88 52.65 -10.96
C PRO A 129 28.63 53.03 -10.14
N ALA A 130 28.76 53.95 -9.22
CA ALA A 130 27.71 54.30 -8.26
C ALA A 130 26.44 54.82 -8.95
N ALA A 131 25.32 54.21 -8.71
CA ALA A 131 24.03 54.63 -9.23
C ALA A 131 22.88 54.24 -8.28
N VAL A 132 21.83 55.05 -8.27
CA VAL A 132 20.57 54.77 -7.55
C VAL A 132 19.42 54.93 -8.54
N SER A 133 18.51 53.99 -8.54
CA SER A 133 17.35 54.01 -9.42
C SER A 133 16.30 55.05 -9.01
N GLU A 134 15.30 55.25 -9.86
CA GLU A 134 14.04 55.88 -9.42
C GLU A 134 13.38 54.95 -8.38
N ALA A 135 12.67 55.53 -7.42
CA ALA A 135 12.01 54.81 -6.37
C ALA A 135 10.67 54.19 -6.85
N ALA A 136 10.46 52.96 -6.51
CA ALA A 136 9.13 52.35 -6.52
C ALA A 136 8.45 52.47 -5.16
N THR A 137 7.14 52.53 -5.14
CA THR A 137 6.35 52.55 -3.91
C THR A 137 5.20 51.57 -3.97
N ILE A 138 4.89 50.98 -2.81
CA ILE A 138 3.72 50.10 -2.59
C ILE A 138 3.14 50.43 -1.22
N THR A 139 1.85 50.22 -1.02
CA THR A 139 1.19 50.41 0.28
C THR A 139 0.71 49.08 0.87
N ALA A 140 0.80 48.95 2.18
CA ALA A 140 0.17 47.87 2.92
C ALA A 140 -0.21 48.34 4.33
N LYS A 141 -1.28 47.75 4.86
CA LYS A 141 -1.76 47.98 6.21
C LYS A 141 -1.12 47.00 7.17
N ALA A 142 -0.47 47.46 8.21
CA ALA A 142 0.03 46.62 9.29
C ALA A 142 -1.15 46.08 10.12
N THR A 143 -1.29 44.77 10.19
CA THR A 143 -2.37 44.14 10.95
C THR A 143 -1.88 43.69 12.33
N ALA A 144 -2.82 43.50 13.26
CA ALA A 144 -2.54 42.82 14.50
C ALA A 144 -2.17 41.35 14.19
N GLU A 145 -1.34 40.77 15.03
CA GLU A 145 -1.19 39.35 15.05
C GLU A 145 -2.58 38.79 15.38
N ALA A 146 -3.24 38.20 14.39
CA ALA A 146 -4.47 37.48 14.65
C ALA A 146 -4.06 36.26 15.50
N GLN A 147 -4.45 36.28 16.76
CA GLN A 147 -4.29 35.07 17.59
C GLN A 147 -5.14 33.98 16.95
N GLN A 148 -4.50 33.03 16.31
CA GLN A 148 -5.16 31.86 15.76
C GLN A 148 -5.75 31.05 16.90
N VAL A 149 -6.98 30.59 16.71
CA VAL A 149 -7.62 29.66 17.64
C VAL A 149 -7.17 28.26 17.27
N TRP A 150 -6.28 27.70 18.09
CA TRP A 150 -5.80 26.34 17.90
C TRP A 150 -6.67 25.36 18.68
N ALA A 151 -6.87 24.17 18.10
CA ALA A 151 -7.65 23.08 18.66
C ALA A 151 -6.86 21.76 18.54
N PHE A 152 -7.32 20.75 19.25
CA PHE A 152 -6.76 19.41 19.23
C PHE A 152 -7.85 18.36 19.04
N SER A 153 -7.55 17.35 18.24
CA SER A 153 -8.35 16.13 18.11
C SER A 153 -7.47 14.93 17.80
N ALA A 154 -7.73 13.82 18.49
CA ALA A 154 -7.20 12.50 18.12
C ALA A 154 -8.34 11.70 17.49
N PHE A 155 -8.24 11.32 16.23
CA PHE A 155 -9.32 10.69 15.47
C PHE A 155 -8.80 9.72 14.40
N GLY A 156 -9.69 8.88 13.91
CA GLY A 156 -9.43 7.91 12.85
C GLY A 156 -8.93 6.57 13.38
N GLN A 157 -8.58 5.65 12.48
CA GLN A 157 -8.37 4.24 12.80
C GLN A 157 -7.37 4.00 13.94
N GLY A 158 -7.87 3.32 14.98
CA GLY A 158 -7.05 2.82 16.07
C GLY A 158 -6.55 3.86 17.07
N VAL A 159 -7.01 5.12 17.01
CA VAL A 159 -6.63 6.14 18.00
C VAL A 159 -7.22 5.90 19.38
N SER A 160 -6.73 6.65 20.36
CA SER A 160 -7.27 6.72 21.71
C SER A 160 -7.12 8.16 22.21
N SER A 161 -8.14 8.68 22.86
CA SER A 161 -8.12 10.00 23.53
C SER A 161 -7.60 9.97 24.96
N ASP A 162 -7.10 8.83 25.47
CA ASP A 162 -6.42 8.75 26.75
C ASP A 162 -5.11 9.56 26.67
N GLU A 163 -4.90 10.52 27.58
CA GLU A 163 -3.75 11.43 27.58
C GLU A 163 -2.39 10.73 27.55
N LYS A 164 -2.29 9.51 28.07
CA LYS A 164 -1.07 8.71 27.94
C LYS A 164 -0.81 8.23 26.51
N ASN A 165 -1.84 8.20 25.66
CA ASN A 165 -1.75 7.77 24.26
C ASN A 165 -1.73 8.94 23.29
N ALA A 166 -2.58 9.96 23.50
CA ALA A 166 -2.71 11.08 22.60
C ALA A 166 -2.93 12.39 23.36
N GLY A 167 -2.22 13.44 22.97
CA GLY A 167 -2.34 14.73 23.62
C GLY A 167 -1.38 15.78 23.04
N TYR A 168 -1.40 16.94 23.68
CA TYR A 168 -0.50 18.04 23.37
C TYR A 168 -0.17 18.87 24.61
N GLU A 169 0.92 19.63 24.54
CA GLU A 169 1.36 20.59 25.56
C GLU A 169 1.90 21.84 24.88
N GLY A 170 1.67 23.01 25.48
CA GLY A 170 2.08 24.30 24.92
C GLY A 170 1.06 24.88 23.95
N SER A 171 1.46 25.91 23.21
CA SER A 171 0.63 26.62 22.23
C SER A 171 1.45 27.09 21.06
N ALA A 172 0.93 26.93 19.84
CA ALA A 172 1.53 27.49 18.66
C ALA A 172 1.64 29.03 18.72
N ASN A 173 0.72 29.70 19.40
CA ASN A 173 0.78 31.15 19.62
C ASN A 173 1.97 31.56 20.52
N ASP A 174 2.45 30.67 21.36
CA ASP A 174 3.63 30.87 22.20
C ASP A 174 4.93 30.40 21.52
N GLY A 175 4.83 29.98 20.26
CA GLY A 175 5.95 29.57 19.42
C GLY A 175 6.44 28.14 19.63
N LYS A 176 5.83 27.36 20.53
CA LYS A 176 6.14 25.95 20.73
C LYS A 176 4.93 25.13 21.12
N VAL A 177 4.73 24.00 20.46
CA VAL A 177 3.78 22.96 20.87
C VAL A 177 4.46 21.59 20.82
N THR A 178 4.18 20.76 21.81
CA THR A 178 4.57 19.35 21.81
C THR A 178 3.31 18.52 21.60
N LEU A 179 3.37 17.55 20.67
CA LEU A 179 2.23 16.73 20.26
C LEU A 179 2.65 15.26 20.26
N TRP A 180 1.75 14.37 20.71
CA TRP A 180 2.05 12.94 20.72
C TRP A 180 0.86 12.06 20.35
N ASN A 181 1.20 10.90 19.79
CA ASN A 181 0.35 9.74 19.67
C ASN A 181 1.22 8.48 19.85
N LEU A 182 1.05 7.80 20.98
CA LEU A 182 1.93 6.79 21.51
C LEU A 182 1.25 5.44 21.68
N ASN A 183 2.01 4.43 22.16
CA ASN A 183 1.52 3.11 22.49
C ASN A 183 0.82 2.39 21.34
N SER A 184 1.37 2.52 20.16
CA SER A 184 0.86 1.92 18.91
C SER A 184 -0.60 2.28 18.61
N LYS A 185 -1.02 3.49 18.98
CA LYS A 185 -2.35 4.02 18.68
C LYS A 185 -2.35 4.86 17.40
N GLY A 186 -3.38 4.70 16.58
CA GLY A 186 -3.44 5.34 15.26
C GLY A 186 -2.58 4.63 14.20
N LYS A 187 -2.58 5.17 13.00
CA LYS A 187 -1.75 4.74 11.88
C LYS A 187 -1.68 5.82 10.81
N ILE A 188 -0.58 5.84 10.06
CA ILE A 188 -0.44 6.57 8.79
C ILE A 188 -0.12 5.55 7.71
N VAL A 189 -1.00 5.39 6.73
CA VAL A 189 -0.82 4.46 5.63
C VAL A 189 -1.08 5.20 4.32
N PRO A 190 -0.09 5.34 3.44
CA PRO A 190 -0.25 6.11 2.20
C PRO A 190 -1.42 5.64 1.32
N ALA A 191 -1.78 4.37 1.37
CA ALA A 191 -2.83 3.78 0.54
C ALA A 191 -4.16 3.57 1.28
N SER A 192 -4.38 4.20 2.44
CA SER A 192 -5.58 3.98 3.27
C SER A 192 -5.97 5.22 4.06
N THR A 193 -6.98 5.08 4.90
CA THR A 193 -7.39 6.11 5.87
C THR A 193 -6.45 6.13 7.07
N ASP A 194 -6.36 7.30 7.72
CA ASP A 194 -5.44 7.54 8.82
C ASP A 194 -6.10 7.45 10.18
N GLY A 195 -5.25 7.36 11.21
CA GLY A 195 -5.58 7.59 12.60
C GLY A 195 -4.44 8.34 13.27
N LEU A 196 -4.71 9.53 13.81
CA LEU A 196 -3.67 10.45 14.25
C LEU A 196 -4.13 11.43 15.33
N SER A 197 -3.18 12.05 16.01
CA SER A 197 -3.38 13.26 16.81
C SER A 197 -3.13 14.46 15.92
N PHE A 198 -4.05 15.43 15.91
CA PHE A 198 -3.98 16.63 15.09
C PHE A 198 -4.16 17.88 15.95
N TYR A 199 -3.13 18.73 15.99
CA TYR A 199 -3.21 20.05 16.60
C TYR A 199 -3.29 21.09 15.47
N TYR A 200 -4.40 21.78 15.35
CA TYR A 200 -4.78 22.50 14.13
C TYR A 200 -5.49 23.82 14.40
N THR A 201 -5.55 24.64 13.36
CA THR A 201 -6.42 25.80 13.26
C THR A 201 -7.21 25.78 11.96
N ALA A 202 -8.38 26.45 11.96
CA ALA A 202 -9.19 26.62 10.76
C ALA A 202 -8.80 27.90 10.02
N ILE A 203 -8.59 27.81 8.73
CA ILE A 203 -8.36 28.94 7.82
C ILE A 203 -9.55 29.05 6.87
N PRO A 204 -10.15 30.22 6.68
CA PRO A 204 -11.21 30.38 5.70
C PRO A 204 -10.80 29.89 4.31
N SER A 205 -11.63 29.10 3.67
CA SER A 205 -11.31 28.48 2.38
C SER A 205 -11.02 29.49 1.26
N ASN A 206 -11.60 30.69 1.37
CA ASN A 206 -11.36 31.81 0.44
C ASN A 206 -10.05 32.56 0.67
N MET A 207 -9.21 32.12 1.63
CA MET A 207 -7.89 32.68 1.89
C MET A 207 -6.80 31.72 1.42
N ASN A 208 -5.72 32.27 0.94
CA ASN A 208 -4.46 31.57 0.77
C ASN A 208 -3.65 31.61 2.07
N PHE A 209 -2.80 30.63 2.29
CA PHE A 209 -2.01 30.53 3.51
C PHE A 209 -0.65 29.88 3.30
N THR A 210 0.26 30.12 4.20
CA THR A 210 1.49 29.33 4.35
C THR A 210 1.67 28.96 5.82
N LEU A 211 1.71 27.67 6.10
CA LEU A 211 2.13 27.13 7.39
C LEU A 211 3.52 26.53 7.22
N SER A 212 4.50 27.04 7.97
CA SER A 212 5.84 26.49 8.05
C SER A 212 6.26 26.29 9.50
N ALA A 213 7.06 25.27 9.75
CA ALA A 213 7.55 24.97 11.09
C ALA A 213 8.82 24.09 11.04
N THR A 214 9.52 24.10 12.18
CA THR A 214 10.57 23.13 12.48
C THR A 214 9.99 22.06 13.40
N VAL A 215 9.95 20.81 12.91
CA VAL A 215 9.44 19.65 13.64
C VAL A 215 10.65 18.86 14.16
N THR A 216 10.73 18.69 15.47
CA THR A 216 11.75 17.85 16.14
C THR A 216 11.06 16.62 16.72
N VAL A 217 11.58 15.44 16.43
CA VAL A 217 11.07 14.21 17.00
C VAL A 217 11.71 13.96 18.38
N ASP A 218 10.86 13.93 19.41
CA ASP A 218 11.28 13.71 20.81
C ASP A 218 11.29 12.22 21.16
N GLU A 219 10.27 11.49 20.73
CA GLU A 219 10.14 10.03 20.89
C GLU A 219 9.62 9.43 19.58
N TRP A 220 10.19 8.31 19.21
CA TRP A 220 9.80 7.57 18.02
C TRP A 220 10.18 6.10 18.18
N THR A 221 9.30 5.21 17.80
CA THR A 221 9.60 3.78 17.67
C THR A 221 8.90 3.27 16.42
N LEU A 222 9.66 2.68 15.50
CA LEU A 222 9.09 2.04 14.34
C LEU A 222 8.63 0.63 14.71
N THR A 223 7.33 0.37 14.70
CA THR A 223 6.76 -0.93 15.10
C THR A 223 6.38 -1.75 13.88
N ASN A 224 5.65 -1.14 12.92
CA ASN A 224 5.17 -1.84 11.74
C ASN A 224 5.08 -0.95 10.50
N GLY A 225 5.74 0.22 10.53
CA GLY A 225 5.77 1.16 9.41
C GLY A 225 4.47 1.92 9.16
N GLN A 226 3.59 1.97 10.14
CA GLN A 226 2.38 2.78 10.12
C GLN A 226 2.52 4.05 10.99
N GLU A 227 3.72 4.33 11.43
CA GLU A 227 4.09 5.51 12.19
C GLU A 227 4.28 6.70 11.27
N GLY A 228 3.98 7.92 11.78
CA GLY A 228 4.23 9.13 11.03
C GLY A 228 3.99 10.39 11.84
N PHE A 229 4.61 11.49 11.39
CA PHE A 229 4.41 12.82 11.94
C PHE A 229 4.73 13.89 10.91
N GLY A 230 4.29 15.11 11.15
CA GLY A 230 4.56 16.25 10.28
C GLY A 230 3.48 17.32 10.30
N LEU A 231 3.31 17.98 9.14
CA LEU A 231 2.31 19.00 8.90
C LEU A 231 1.17 18.44 8.04
N MET A 232 -0.06 18.87 8.30
CA MET A 232 -1.23 18.48 7.51
C MET A 232 -2.14 19.67 7.23
N ALA A 233 -2.70 19.69 6.02
CA ALA A 233 -3.87 20.48 5.65
C ALA A 233 -4.99 19.52 5.23
N ALA A 234 -6.21 19.72 5.72
CA ALA A 234 -7.35 18.82 5.49
C ALA A 234 -8.67 19.60 5.39
N ASP A 235 -9.65 19.02 4.72
CA ASP A 235 -11.00 19.58 4.59
C ASP A 235 -11.98 19.10 5.66
N ARG A 236 -11.55 18.22 6.58
CA ARG A 236 -12.38 17.67 7.65
C ARG A 236 -11.51 17.20 8.81
N VAL A 237 -12.01 17.40 10.03
CA VAL A 237 -11.38 16.91 11.28
C VAL A 237 -12.38 16.01 12.00
N GLY A 238 -11.89 14.87 12.49
CA GLY A 238 -12.70 13.91 13.23
C GLY A 238 -12.91 14.33 14.69
N LYS A 239 -13.92 13.71 15.30
CA LYS A 239 -14.22 13.94 16.71
C LYS A 239 -13.15 13.32 17.59
N ASN A 240 -12.69 14.06 18.59
CA ASN A 240 -11.67 13.58 19.53
C ASN A 240 -12.08 12.26 20.21
N GLY A 241 -11.23 11.24 20.07
CA GLY A 241 -11.42 9.90 20.62
C GLY A 241 -12.23 8.96 19.73
N ASP A 242 -12.71 9.41 18.57
CA ASP A 242 -13.37 8.53 17.62
C ASP A 242 -12.31 7.69 16.86
N SER A 243 -12.29 6.39 17.13
CA SER A 243 -11.33 5.45 16.57
C SER A 243 -11.83 4.74 15.30
N SER A 244 -12.98 5.16 14.76
CA SER A 244 -13.54 4.61 13.53
C SER A 244 -12.73 5.00 12.29
N VAL A 245 -12.98 4.33 11.17
CA VAL A 245 -12.47 4.75 9.86
C VAL A 245 -12.94 6.17 9.57
N PHE A 246 -12.01 7.03 9.19
CA PHE A 246 -12.27 8.44 8.96
C PHE A 246 -11.85 8.86 7.56
N TRP A 247 -12.77 9.38 6.79
CA TRP A 247 -12.55 9.83 5.43
C TRP A 247 -12.45 11.36 5.37
N ASN A 248 -11.39 11.86 4.78
CA ASN A 248 -11.17 13.27 4.47
C ASN A 248 -10.25 13.41 3.25
N ASN A 249 -10.19 14.61 2.69
CA ASN A 249 -9.12 14.97 1.77
C ASN A 249 -8.01 15.68 2.56
N SER A 250 -6.75 15.43 2.20
CA SER A 250 -5.61 16.03 2.90
C SER A 250 -4.35 16.07 2.06
N TYR A 251 -3.51 17.06 2.35
CA TYR A 251 -2.12 17.12 1.95
C TYR A 251 -1.25 17.13 3.20
N MET A 252 -0.18 16.33 3.21
CA MET A 252 0.74 16.24 4.35
C MET A 252 2.19 16.41 3.91
N ALA A 253 2.97 17.19 4.67
CA ALA A 253 4.42 17.06 4.70
C ALA A 253 4.77 16.13 5.85
N SER A 254 5.26 14.93 5.57
CA SER A 254 5.35 13.87 6.59
C SER A 254 6.67 13.13 6.59
N VAL A 255 7.09 12.71 7.78
CA VAL A 255 8.04 11.63 7.96
C VAL A 255 7.25 10.35 8.19
N THR A 256 7.42 9.38 7.32
CA THR A 256 6.68 8.11 7.34
C THR A 256 7.40 7.04 6.54
N LYS A 257 6.86 5.82 6.52
CA LYS A 257 7.33 4.72 5.70
C LYS A 257 7.24 5.04 4.21
N VAL A 258 8.33 4.89 3.48
CA VAL A 258 8.39 5.06 2.04
C VAL A 258 8.93 3.82 1.36
N GLU A 259 8.41 3.51 0.18
CA GLU A 259 8.96 2.51 -0.71
C GLU A 259 9.90 3.17 -1.72
N TYR A 260 11.01 2.53 -2.06
CA TYR A 260 11.96 3.04 -3.06
C TYR A 260 12.63 1.89 -3.82
N TYR A 261 13.26 2.23 -4.92
CA TYR A 261 14.06 1.31 -5.73
C TYR A 261 15.54 1.56 -5.52
N VAL A 262 16.33 0.51 -5.60
CA VAL A 262 17.79 0.56 -5.47
C VAL A 262 18.39 0.11 -6.81
N ASN A 263 19.35 0.87 -7.32
CA ASN A 263 20.12 0.51 -8.49
C ASN A 263 21.07 -0.67 -8.17
N ALA A 264 21.61 -1.33 -9.20
CA ALA A 264 22.53 -2.47 -9.02
C ALA A 264 23.81 -2.11 -8.21
N ASP A 265 24.20 -0.84 -8.16
CA ASP A 265 25.32 -0.33 -7.35
C ASP A 265 24.96 0.00 -5.90
N GLY A 266 23.69 -0.23 -5.50
CA GLY A 266 23.17 0.08 -4.16
C GLY A 266 22.77 1.53 -3.96
N SER A 267 22.92 2.40 -4.96
CA SER A 267 22.41 3.79 -4.88
C SER A 267 20.90 3.83 -5.02
N MET A 268 20.25 4.84 -4.42
CA MET A 268 18.81 5.04 -4.62
C MET A 268 18.49 5.48 -6.04
N ALA A 269 17.48 4.86 -6.64
CA ALA A 269 16.91 5.31 -7.90
C ALA A 269 15.88 6.41 -7.62
N LEU A 270 16.36 7.64 -7.46
CA LEU A 270 15.64 8.77 -6.86
C LEU A 270 14.32 9.17 -7.54
N ASP A 271 14.21 8.96 -8.85
CA ASP A 271 13.03 9.38 -9.61
C ASP A 271 11.87 8.38 -9.57
N THR A 272 11.97 7.34 -8.78
CA THR A 272 11.12 6.15 -8.92
C THR A 272 10.22 5.86 -7.75
N ILE A 273 10.18 6.72 -6.74
CA ILE A 273 9.07 6.67 -5.79
C ILE A 273 7.87 7.37 -6.45
N LYS A 274 7.48 6.81 -7.57
CA LYS A 274 6.19 7.13 -8.19
C LYS A 274 5.23 6.07 -7.70
N GLN A 275 4.35 6.46 -6.84
CA GLN A 275 3.24 5.62 -6.44
C GLN A 275 2.27 5.43 -7.60
N GLY A 276 1.72 4.23 -7.66
CA GLY A 276 0.72 3.89 -8.65
C GLY A 276 1.31 3.57 -10.03
N GLY A 277 1.77 2.35 -10.21
CA GLY A 277 1.87 1.73 -11.53
C GLY A 277 3.04 2.13 -12.42
N THR A 278 4.10 2.72 -11.89
CA THR A 278 5.29 3.00 -12.69
C THR A 278 6.25 1.82 -12.68
N THR A 279 6.77 1.52 -13.87
CA THR A 279 7.80 0.53 -14.08
C THR A 279 9.04 0.90 -13.27
N ALA A 280 9.60 -0.07 -12.54
CA ALA A 280 10.89 0.08 -11.90
C ALA A 280 11.95 0.47 -12.94
N PRO A 281 12.95 1.33 -12.63
CA PRO A 281 14.05 1.59 -13.54
C PRO A 281 14.73 0.29 -13.93
N GLU A 282 15.18 0.21 -15.18
CA GLU A 282 15.88 -0.96 -15.69
C GLU A 282 17.09 -1.29 -14.79
N GLY A 283 17.16 -2.53 -14.33
CA GLY A 283 18.22 -3.00 -13.44
C GLY A 283 18.08 -2.61 -11.96
N SER A 284 17.00 -1.92 -11.57
CA SER A 284 16.73 -1.63 -10.17
C SER A 284 15.88 -2.71 -9.52
N VAL A 285 16.03 -2.87 -8.20
CA VAL A 285 15.18 -3.74 -7.38
C VAL A 285 14.42 -2.92 -6.36
N LYS A 286 13.18 -3.30 -6.06
CA LYS A 286 12.40 -2.69 -4.99
C LYS A 286 13.09 -2.99 -3.66
N ALA A 287 13.51 -1.96 -2.97
CA ALA A 287 14.07 -2.12 -1.64
C ALA A 287 12.97 -2.23 -0.59
N THR A 288 13.28 -2.93 0.49
CA THR A 288 12.45 -2.94 1.68
C THR A 288 12.29 -1.52 2.24
N MET A 289 11.15 -1.27 2.82
CA MET A 289 10.69 0.03 3.27
C MET A 289 11.66 0.74 4.19
N LYS A 290 11.83 2.04 3.95
CA LYS A 290 12.59 2.95 4.80
C LYS A 290 11.73 4.11 5.24
N LEU A 291 12.10 4.76 6.32
CA LEU A 291 11.55 6.05 6.68
C LEU A 291 12.08 7.12 5.73
N GLY A 292 11.22 7.99 5.29
CA GLY A 292 11.55 9.08 4.40
C GLY A 292 10.64 10.28 4.62
N ILE A 293 11.03 11.37 4.00
CA ILE A 293 10.26 12.61 4.01
C ILE A 293 9.48 12.68 2.71
N GLY A 294 8.17 12.82 2.82
CA GLY A 294 7.29 12.82 1.67
C GLY A 294 6.15 13.80 1.76
N SER A 295 5.55 14.06 0.61
CA SER A 295 4.24 14.67 0.50
C SER A 295 3.20 13.59 0.29
N GLN A 296 2.22 13.48 1.19
CA GLN A 296 1.05 12.62 1.00
C GLN A 296 -0.11 13.44 0.46
N GLU A 297 -0.83 12.85 -0.48
CA GLU A 297 -2.06 13.36 -1.06
C GLU A 297 -3.17 12.34 -0.84
N LYS A 298 -4.30 12.77 -0.29
CA LYS A 298 -5.53 11.97 -0.21
C LYS A 298 -6.67 12.83 -0.72
N THR A 299 -7.31 12.38 -1.78
CA THR A 299 -8.34 13.12 -2.51
C THR A 299 -9.45 12.19 -3.01
N GLY A 300 -10.55 12.76 -3.48
CA GLY A 300 -11.68 12.01 -4.04
C GLY A 300 -12.84 11.80 -3.07
N VAL A 301 -12.72 12.27 -1.83
CA VAL A 301 -13.84 12.26 -0.89
C VAL A 301 -14.70 13.50 -1.12
N THR A 302 -15.95 13.31 -1.50
CA THR A 302 -16.92 14.39 -1.73
C THR A 302 -18.11 14.23 -0.81
N LYS A 303 -18.90 15.29 -0.59
CA LYS A 303 -20.18 15.19 0.16
C LYS A 303 -21.12 14.12 -0.44
N ALA A 304 -21.07 13.92 -1.75
CA ALA A 304 -21.93 12.96 -2.45
C ALA A 304 -21.54 11.49 -2.19
N ASN A 305 -20.22 11.22 -2.04
CA ASN A 305 -19.72 9.84 -1.87
C ASN A 305 -19.38 9.48 -0.41
N LEU A 306 -19.29 10.47 0.50
CA LEU A 306 -18.85 10.26 1.88
C LEU A 306 -19.66 9.16 2.60
N SER A 307 -21.00 9.19 2.51
CA SER A 307 -21.84 8.18 3.16
C SER A 307 -21.64 6.77 2.61
N LYS A 308 -21.30 6.64 1.33
CA LYS A 308 -20.98 5.36 0.70
C LYS A 308 -19.61 4.86 1.15
N LEU A 309 -18.62 5.75 1.20
CA LEU A 309 -17.29 5.43 1.72
C LEU A 309 -17.36 4.99 3.19
N GLU A 310 -18.13 5.71 4.03
CA GLU A 310 -18.35 5.33 5.43
C GLU A 310 -19.12 4.02 5.58
N ALA A 311 -19.93 3.64 4.60
CA ALA A 311 -20.60 2.34 4.52
C ALA A 311 -19.72 1.23 3.88
N ASN A 312 -18.48 1.55 3.51
CA ASN A 312 -17.56 0.66 2.79
C ASN A 312 -18.11 0.16 1.44
N ASP A 313 -18.74 1.04 0.68
CA ASP A 313 -19.17 0.75 -0.70
C ASP A 313 -17.94 0.66 -1.60
N THR A 314 -17.58 -0.56 -1.96
CA THR A 314 -16.37 -0.89 -2.74
C THR A 314 -16.31 -0.23 -4.11
N ALA A 315 -17.44 -0.05 -4.78
CA ALA A 315 -17.47 0.56 -6.11
C ALA A 315 -17.05 2.03 -6.04
N THR A 316 -17.52 2.75 -4.99
CA THR A 316 -17.13 4.15 -4.76
C THR A 316 -15.67 4.26 -4.33
N VAL A 317 -15.22 3.41 -3.40
CA VAL A 317 -13.82 3.41 -2.93
C VAL A 317 -12.84 3.22 -4.08
N ASN A 318 -13.08 2.23 -4.96
CA ASN A 318 -12.15 1.90 -6.03
C ASN A 318 -12.08 2.95 -7.13
N ASN A 319 -13.14 3.74 -7.34
CA ASN A 319 -13.24 4.64 -8.49
C ASN A 319 -12.97 6.11 -8.14
N GLU A 320 -13.14 6.53 -6.89
CA GLU A 320 -13.13 7.95 -6.55
C GLU A 320 -12.01 8.34 -5.58
N PHE A 321 -11.67 7.49 -4.60
CA PHE A 321 -10.62 7.80 -3.63
C PHE A 321 -9.23 7.57 -4.21
N SER A 322 -8.38 8.58 -4.09
CA SER A 322 -6.96 8.53 -4.47
C SER A 322 -6.08 8.83 -3.27
N SER A 323 -5.11 7.97 -2.99
CA SER A 323 -4.09 8.19 -1.98
C SER A 323 -2.72 7.94 -2.58
N LYS A 324 -1.87 8.96 -2.56
CA LYS A 324 -0.54 8.93 -3.17
C LYS A 324 0.48 9.55 -2.23
N MET A 325 1.73 9.10 -2.36
CA MET A 325 2.87 9.69 -1.68
C MET A 325 3.96 10.03 -2.69
N THR A 326 4.60 11.17 -2.51
CA THR A 326 5.76 11.61 -3.29
C THR A 326 6.90 11.93 -2.35
N THR A 327 8.09 11.39 -2.57
CA THR A 327 9.27 11.70 -1.76
C THR A 327 9.74 13.12 -2.00
N LEU A 328 10.05 13.84 -0.91
CA LEU A 328 10.60 15.19 -0.92
C LEU A 328 12.10 15.19 -0.59
N GLU A 329 12.64 14.10 -0.04
CA GLU A 329 14.06 14.00 0.32
C GLU A 329 14.83 13.32 -0.81
N SER A 330 15.79 14.05 -1.39
CA SER A 330 16.57 13.56 -2.53
C SER A 330 17.73 12.65 -2.14
N SER A 331 18.23 12.73 -0.90
CA SER A 331 19.33 11.88 -0.41
C SER A 331 18.87 10.59 0.26
N GLY A 332 17.56 10.42 0.42
CA GLY A 332 16.98 9.26 1.07
C GLY A 332 17.35 9.16 2.54
N VAL A 333 16.65 9.90 3.38
CA VAL A 333 16.73 9.65 4.81
C VAL A 333 16.24 8.26 5.08
N THR A 334 17.13 7.44 5.49
CA THR A 334 16.87 6.05 5.69
C THR A 334 17.34 5.71 7.06
N GLY A 335 16.48 5.15 7.84
CA GLY A 335 16.89 4.59 9.08
C GLY A 335 16.10 5.09 10.27
N ASN A 336 16.58 4.68 11.37
CA ASN A 336 16.05 4.98 12.68
C ASN A 336 16.32 6.44 13.03
N LEU A 337 15.30 7.27 13.13
CA LEU A 337 15.44 8.71 13.35
C LEU A 337 16.04 9.06 14.69
N ILE A 338 15.92 8.22 15.71
CA ILE A 338 16.42 8.46 17.08
C ILE A 338 17.29 7.35 17.63
N GLY A 339 17.89 6.53 16.76
CA GLY A 339 18.83 5.49 17.17
C GLY A 339 18.18 4.20 17.68
N ASN A 340 16.86 4.05 17.62
CA ASN A 340 16.18 2.79 17.97
C ASN A 340 16.25 1.82 16.81
N ALA A 341 16.86 0.67 17.00
CA ALA A 341 16.84 -0.39 16.02
C ALA A 341 15.39 -0.78 15.70
N THR A 342 15.04 -0.84 14.42
CA THR A 342 13.72 -1.23 13.96
C THR A 342 13.85 -2.45 13.06
N LYS A 343 12.78 -3.23 12.99
CA LYS A 343 12.74 -4.48 12.22
C LYS A 343 12.96 -4.26 10.72
N ASP A 344 12.58 -3.08 10.21
CA ASP A 344 12.60 -2.75 8.78
C ASP A 344 13.84 -1.96 8.35
N VAL A 345 14.76 -1.66 9.26
CA VAL A 345 15.92 -0.83 8.97
C VAL A 345 17.19 -1.61 9.23
N THR A 346 17.87 -2.01 8.18
CA THR A 346 19.17 -2.66 8.29
C THR A 346 20.26 -1.62 8.62
N GLY A 347 20.80 -1.71 9.82
CA GLY A 347 21.94 -0.93 10.30
C GLY A 347 21.54 0.25 11.18
N THR A 348 22.47 0.63 12.04
CA THR A 348 22.38 1.83 12.89
C THR A 348 22.76 3.04 12.05
N VAL A 349 21.92 4.05 12.00
CA VAL A 349 22.30 5.34 11.40
C VAL A 349 23.18 6.09 12.39
N GLU A 350 24.42 6.38 12.00
CA GLU A 350 25.24 7.34 12.74
C GLU A 350 24.63 8.72 12.54
N ASN A 351 24.22 9.38 13.62
CA ASN A 351 23.61 10.72 13.62
C ASN A 351 22.28 10.78 12.82
N PRO A 352 21.21 10.15 13.30
CA PRO A 352 19.91 10.22 12.65
C PRO A 352 19.38 11.66 12.63
N LEU A 353 18.68 12.04 11.55
CA LEU A 353 17.95 13.31 11.51
C LEU A 353 16.83 13.28 12.55
N THR A 354 16.79 14.32 13.38
CA THR A 354 15.74 14.47 14.41
C THR A 354 14.93 15.75 14.21
N THR A 355 15.32 16.61 13.27
CA THR A 355 14.73 17.93 13.05
C THR A 355 14.43 18.12 11.58
N PHE A 356 13.22 18.58 11.27
CA PHE A 356 12.68 18.68 9.91
C PHE A 356 12.02 20.04 9.71
N LYS A 357 12.47 20.81 8.71
CA LYS A 357 11.82 22.06 8.29
C LYS A 357 10.81 21.74 7.19
N MET A 358 9.56 21.97 7.47
CA MET A 358 8.45 21.62 6.57
C MET A 358 7.51 22.80 6.37
N SER A 359 6.84 22.85 5.21
CA SER A 359 5.77 23.81 4.96
C SER A 359 4.66 23.24 4.09
N ILE A 360 3.46 23.78 4.29
CA ILE A 360 2.30 23.62 3.41
C ILE A 360 1.78 25.00 3.07
N GLN A 361 1.62 25.27 1.78
CA GLN A 361 1.09 26.52 1.25
C GLN A 361 -0.14 26.23 0.39
N LYS A 362 -1.21 27.02 0.57
CA LYS A 362 -2.28 27.21 -0.42
C LYS A 362 -2.03 28.56 -1.09
N ASN A 363 -1.96 28.58 -2.40
CA ASN A 363 -1.83 29.80 -3.21
C ASN A 363 -2.83 29.75 -4.39
N ASN A 364 -2.76 30.73 -5.31
CA ASN A 364 -3.66 30.79 -6.46
C ASN A 364 -3.47 29.62 -7.46
N THR A 365 -2.38 28.90 -7.37
CA THR A 365 -2.10 27.70 -8.19
C THR A 365 -2.70 26.44 -7.60
N GLY A 366 -2.64 26.28 -6.28
CA GLY A 366 -3.06 25.07 -5.57
C GLY A 366 -2.36 24.91 -4.23
N TYR A 367 -2.01 23.66 -3.88
CA TYR A 367 -1.30 23.35 -2.64
C TYR A 367 0.14 22.94 -2.93
N PHE A 368 1.08 23.56 -2.21
CA PHE A 368 2.51 23.32 -2.30
C PHE A 368 3.00 22.76 -0.98
N VAL A 369 3.59 21.57 -1.03
CA VAL A 369 4.12 20.86 0.14
C VAL A 369 5.63 20.79 0.01
N SER A 370 6.36 21.30 1.00
CA SER A 370 7.80 21.48 0.90
C SER A 370 8.54 20.94 2.13
N TYR A 371 9.77 20.51 1.88
CA TYR A 371 10.78 20.18 2.87
C TYR A 371 12.07 20.94 2.55
N THR A 372 12.70 21.50 3.58
CA THR A 372 14.00 22.17 3.49
C THR A 372 15.04 21.38 4.28
N ASN A 373 16.09 20.90 3.61
CA ASN A 373 17.14 20.10 4.23
C ASN A 373 18.13 20.95 5.05
N GLU A 374 19.09 20.29 5.70
CA GLU A 374 20.11 20.98 6.54
C GLU A 374 21.04 21.92 5.73
N ALA A 375 21.19 21.66 4.43
CA ALA A 375 21.93 22.52 3.51
C ALA A 375 21.15 23.79 3.10
N GLY A 376 19.86 23.88 3.45
CA GLY A 376 18.97 24.97 3.06
C GLY A 376 18.32 24.77 1.69
N GLU A 377 18.44 23.60 1.08
CA GLU A 377 17.79 23.27 -0.18
C GLU A 377 16.33 22.88 0.07
N THR A 378 15.41 23.45 -0.72
CA THR A 378 13.98 23.19 -0.58
C THR A 378 13.48 22.35 -1.77
N VAL A 379 12.82 21.24 -1.47
CA VAL A 379 12.10 20.41 -2.43
C VAL A 379 10.61 20.62 -2.23
N THR A 380 9.88 20.86 -3.32
CA THR A 380 8.45 21.19 -3.30
C THR A 380 7.67 20.29 -4.25
N LYS A 381 6.60 19.68 -3.73
CA LYS A 381 5.55 19.03 -4.54
C LYS A 381 4.40 20.03 -4.71
N LYS A 382 4.02 20.28 -5.97
CA LYS A 382 2.92 21.16 -6.35
C LYS A 382 1.69 20.35 -6.74
N TYR A 383 0.54 20.74 -6.22
CA TYR A 383 -0.77 20.21 -6.56
C TYR A 383 -1.61 21.35 -7.13
N TYR A 384 -2.04 21.22 -8.38
CA TYR A 384 -2.63 22.31 -9.17
C TYR A 384 -4.15 22.46 -8.99
N ASP A 385 -4.70 21.95 -7.90
CA ASP A 385 -6.11 22.10 -7.54
C ASP A 385 -6.27 22.95 -6.28
N THR A 386 -6.81 24.15 -6.43
CA THR A 386 -7.09 25.06 -5.30
C THR A 386 -8.31 24.64 -4.49
N LYS A 387 -9.14 23.72 -5.02
CA LYS A 387 -10.42 23.28 -4.45
C LYS A 387 -10.37 21.89 -3.82
N ALA A 388 -9.25 21.21 -3.88
CA ALA A 388 -9.11 19.85 -3.38
C ALA A 388 -9.53 19.68 -1.90
N LEU A 389 -9.28 20.68 -1.07
CA LEU A 389 -9.62 20.68 0.35
C LEU A 389 -10.85 21.57 0.67
N GLU A 390 -11.79 21.67 -0.26
CA GLU A 390 -13.09 22.36 -0.08
C GLU A 390 -14.28 21.42 -0.36
N GLN A 391 -14.03 20.11 -0.43
CA GLN A 391 -15.03 19.12 -0.86
C GLN A 391 -15.99 18.76 0.28
N LEU A 392 -15.53 18.72 1.52
CA LEU A 392 -16.32 18.35 2.70
C LEU A 392 -16.70 19.58 3.55
N ASP A 393 -15.79 20.50 3.74
CA ASP A 393 -16.06 21.82 4.33
C ASP A 393 -15.74 22.90 3.29
N GLU A 394 -16.78 23.58 2.81
CA GLU A 394 -16.64 24.66 1.81
C GLU A 394 -16.14 25.98 2.42
N ASP A 395 -16.25 26.12 3.75
CA ASP A 395 -15.92 27.35 4.45
C ASP A 395 -14.50 27.38 5.02
N ASN A 396 -13.93 26.21 5.37
CA ASN A 396 -12.65 26.11 6.08
C ASN A 396 -11.71 25.02 5.55
N VAL A 397 -10.42 25.31 5.63
CA VAL A 397 -9.33 24.33 5.55
C VAL A 397 -8.65 24.24 6.91
N TYR A 398 -8.47 23.04 7.43
CA TYR A 398 -7.85 22.78 8.73
C TYR A 398 -6.37 22.50 8.56
N VAL A 399 -5.50 23.31 9.16
CA VAL A 399 -4.06 23.22 8.99
C VAL A 399 -3.34 23.12 10.33
N GLY A 400 -2.29 22.28 10.40
CA GLY A 400 -1.59 22.10 11.66
C GLY A 400 -0.56 20.98 11.64
N PHE A 401 -0.34 20.41 12.82
CA PHE A 401 0.69 19.41 13.08
C PHE A 401 0.06 18.09 13.50
N PHE A 402 0.63 16.98 13.06
CA PHE A 402 0.12 15.66 13.42
C PHE A 402 1.22 14.72 13.91
N ALA A 403 0.81 13.76 14.72
CA ALA A 403 1.60 12.61 15.14
C ALA A 403 0.74 11.36 15.18
N SER A 404 1.32 10.21 14.86
CA SER A 404 0.60 8.94 14.83
C SER A 404 1.45 7.79 15.37
N ARG A 405 0.80 6.87 16.06
CA ARG A 405 1.21 5.54 16.51
C ARG A 405 2.27 5.52 17.62
N THR A 406 3.47 5.98 17.40
CA THR A 406 4.56 5.96 18.40
C THR A 406 5.36 7.26 18.40
N ALA A 407 4.82 8.30 17.79
CA ALA A 407 5.52 9.55 17.62
C ALA A 407 5.13 10.59 18.69
N LYS A 408 6.15 11.24 19.25
CA LYS A 408 6.05 12.50 20.01
C LYS A 408 6.97 13.51 19.38
N ILE A 409 6.44 14.68 19.08
CA ILE A 409 7.17 15.74 18.37
C ILE A 409 7.06 17.07 19.13
N SER A 410 8.13 17.85 19.07
CA SER A 410 8.13 19.28 19.42
C SER A 410 8.19 20.12 18.14
N VAL A 411 7.28 21.06 18.02
CA VAL A 411 7.17 21.96 16.88
C VAL A 411 7.54 23.37 17.31
N THR A 412 8.49 23.96 16.62
CA THR A 412 9.02 25.32 16.86
C THR A 412 9.09 26.09 15.55
N ASP A 413 9.53 27.35 15.61
CA ASP A 413 9.61 28.24 14.45
C ASP A 413 8.29 28.28 13.65
N ILE A 414 7.18 28.21 14.38
CA ILE A 414 5.85 28.13 13.81
C ILE A 414 5.51 29.48 13.16
N ASN A 415 5.30 29.47 11.85
CA ASN A 415 4.86 30.63 11.10
C ASN A 415 3.64 30.27 10.27
N LEU A 416 2.52 30.92 10.57
CA LEU A 416 1.28 30.81 9.81
C LEU A 416 0.89 32.18 9.31
N THR A 417 0.90 32.35 8.00
CA THR A 417 0.48 33.57 7.33
C THR A 417 -0.71 33.30 6.44
N THR A 418 -1.62 34.26 6.34
CA THR A 418 -2.74 34.26 5.41
C THR A 418 -2.70 35.48 4.51
N ILE A 419 -3.12 35.29 3.26
CA ILE A 419 -3.19 36.35 2.27
C ILE A 419 -4.44 36.19 1.43
N SER A 420 -5.11 37.28 1.07
CA SER A 420 -6.22 37.19 0.12
C SER A 420 -5.71 36.85 -1.29
N PRO A 421 -6.44 36.05 -2.08
CA PRO A 421 -6.00 35.59 -3.40
C PRO A 421 -5.65 36.73 -4.37
N GLU A 422 -6.34 37.87 -4.28
CA GLU A 422 -6.06 39.03 -5.14
C GLU A 422 -4.71 39.71 -4.86
N ASN A 423 -4.12 39.44 -3.69
CA ASN A 423 -2.83 39.98 -3.28
C ASN A 423 -1.69 38.95 -3.30
N ASP A 424 -2.01 37.72 -3.68
CA ASP A 424 -1.04 36.64 -3.77
C ASP A 424 -0.48 36.51 -5.20
N VAL A 425 0.54 35.69 -5.36
CA VAL A 425 1.17 35.44 -6.67
C VAL A 425 0.17 34.96 -7.71
N ALA A 426 0.41 35.27 -8.97
CA ALA A 426 -0.43 34.82 -10.07
C ALA A 426 -0.49 33.30 -10.16
N LYS A 427 -1.62 32.77 -10.63
CA LYS A 427 -1.78 31.34 -10.87
C LYS A 427 -0.75 30.85 -11.87
N GLU A 428 -0.04 29.80 -11.47
CA GLU A 428 0.82 29.02 -12.35
C GLU A 428 -0.05 27.96 -13.06
N GLU A 429 0.09 27.80 -14.35
CA GLU A 429 -0.63 26.75 -15.06
C GLU A 429 0.00 25.38 -14.83
N GLN A 430 -0.83 24.35 -14.70
CA GLN A 430 -0.32 22.98 -14.59
C GLN A 430 0.39 22.60 -15.90
N PRO A 431 1.65 22.12 -15.82
CA PRO A 431 2.35 21.64 -17.01
C PRO A 431 1.64 20.45 -17.63
N VAL A 432 1.52 20.46 -18.95
CA VAL A 432 1.11 19.28 -19.68
C VAL A 432 2.32 18.34 -19.81
N THR A 433 2.16 17.10 -19.37
CA THR A 433 3.17 16.05 -19.45
C THR A 433 2.90 15.11 -20.61
N THR A 434 3.94 14.50 -21.18
CA THR A 434 3.82 13.48 -22.21
C THR A 434 3.95 12.09 -21.61
N VAL A 435 3.12 11.16 -22.06
CA VAL A 435 3.15 9.73 -21.70
C VAL A 435 3.31 8.91 -22.97
N ALA A 436 4.16 7.90 -22.95
CA ALA A 436 4.29 6.99 -24.08
C ALA A 436 3.01 6.15 -24.24
N PRO A 437 2.50 5.91 -25.44
CA PRO A 437 1.53 4.87 -25.67
C PRO A 437 2.08 3.54 -25.16
N SER A 438 1.32 2.86 -24.34
CA SER A 438 1.71 1.56 -23.81
C SER A 438 0.56 0.57 -23.96
N TYR A 439 0.94 -0.66 -24.17
CA TYR A 439 0.04 -1.78 -24.28
C TYR A 439 0.70 -3.02 -23.68
N LYS A 440 -0.10 -3.95 -23.24
CA LYS A 440 0.36 -5.16 -22.59
C LYS A 440 -0.47 -6.34 -23.06
N VAL A 441 0.18 -7.40 -23.50
CA VAL A 441 -0.44 -8.72 -23.60
C VAL A 441 -0.38 -9.33 -22.20
N THR A 442 -1.54 -9.68 -21.64
CA THR A 442 -1.67 -10.15 -20.27
C THR A 442 -1.86 -11.67 -20.15
N SER A 443 -2.08 -12.35 -21.29
CA SER A 443 -2.11 -13.81 -21.34
C SER A 443 -0.71 -14.44 -21.28
N ALA A 444 -0.65 -15.72 -20.91
CA ALA A 444 0.61 -16.43 -20.76
C ALA A 444 1.35 -16.65 -22.09
N SER A 445 2.68 -16.56 -22.07
CA SER A 445 3.54 -16.85 -23.23
C SER A 445 3.76 -18.36 -23.49
N VAL A 446 3.07 -19.23 -22.72
CA VAL A 446 3.10 -20.68 -22.87
C VAL A 446 1.66 -21.21 -22.85
N SER A 447 1.43 -22.33 -23.52
CA SER A 447 0.15 -23.03 -23.52
C SER A 447 0.34 -24.54 -23.58
N ASN A 448 -0.52 -25.25 -22.89
CA ASN A 448 -0.66 -26.71 -22.96
C ASN A 448 -1.81 -27.15 -23.85
N SER A 449 -2.51 -26.20 -24.48
CA SER A 449 -3.69 -26.39 -25.33
C SER A 449 -3.50 -25.70 -26.67
N GLU A 450 -4.08 -26.28 -27.72
CA GLU A 450 -4.19 -25.62 -29.02
C GLU A 450 -5.17 -24.47 -29.01
N SER A 451 -6.19 -24.50 -28.14
CA SER A 451 -7.10 -23.37 -27.92
C SER A 451 -6.45 -22.36 -26.98
N TYR A 452 -6.32 -21.13 -27.45
CA TYR A 452 -5.63 -20.08 -26.71
C TYR A 452 -6.43 -18.79 -26.69
N LYS A 453 -6.39 -18.07 -25.56
CA LYS A 453 -7.00 -16.76 -25.36
C LYS A 453 -5.92 -15.72 -25.21
N LEU A 454 -5.73 -14.90 -26.25
CA LEU A 454 -4.81 -13.77 -26.19
C LEU A 454 -5.53 -12.59 -25.54
N SER A 455 -4.99 -12.09 -24.42
CA SER A 455 -5.56 -10.97 -23.68
C SER A 455 -4.66 -9.74 -23.75
N TYR A 456 -5.28 -8.56 -23.88
CA TYR A 456 -4.63 -7.30 -24.22
C TYR A 456 -5.25 -6.13 -23.44
N VAL A 457 -4.41 -5.19 -23.03
CA VAL A 457 -4.83 -3.93 -22.40
C VAL A 457 -3.96 -2.79 -22.96
N ALA A 458 -4.57 -1.66 -23.30
CA ALA A 458 -3.86 -0.45 -23.71
C ALA A 458 -4.08 0.70 -22.71
N ASN A 459 -3.16 1.67 -22.67
CA ASN A 459 -3.30 2.90 -21.90
C ASN A 459 -3.92 4.06 -22.71
N ALA A 460 -4.30 3.80 -23.96
CA ALA A 460 -4.91 4.79 -24.83
C ALA A 460 -6.04 4.16 -25.63
N ASP A 461 -7.06 4.96 -25.97
CA ASP A 461 -8.02 4.59 -27.00
C ASP A 461 -7.31 4.47 -28.34
N GLY A 462 -7.65 3.48 -29.14
CA GLY A 462 -7.01 3.24 -30.41
C GLY A 462 -7.60 2.09 -31.20
N HIS A 463 -6.94 1.76 -32.29
CA HIS A 463 -7.28 0.64 -33.16
C HIS A 463 -6.21 -0.43 -33.08
N VAL A 464 -6.58 -1.68 -32.84
CA VAL A 464 -5.68 -2.81 -32.71
C VAL A 464 -5.92 -3.82 -33.84
N VAL A 465 -4.84 -4.21 -34.50
CA VAL A 465 -4.83 -5.33 -35.44
C VAL A 465 -3.90 -6.40 -34.91
N VAL A 466 -4.39 -7.62 -34.74
CA VAL A 466 -3.61 -8.79 -34.33
C VAL A 466 -3.62 -9.80 -35.45
N THR A 467 -2.41 -10.19 -35.88
CA THR A 467 -2.25 -11.21 -36.95
C THR A 467 -1.33 -12.35 -36.50
N ALA A 468 -1.68 -13.57 -36.86
CA ALA A 468 -0.79 -14.72 -36.75
C ALA A 468 0.31 -14.69 -37.81
N ALA A 469 1.35 -15.53 -37.64
CA ALA A 469 2.48 -15.58 -38.55
C ALA A 469 2.11 -15.95 -40.02
N ASP A 470 1.03 -16.67 -40.22
CA ASP A 470 0.49 -17.02 -41.55
C ASP A 470 -0.36 -15.92 -42.18
N GLY A 471 -0.52 -14.78 -41.51
CA GLY A 471 -1.34 -13.65 -41.94
C GLY A 471 -2.81 -13.71 -41.52
N THR A 472 -3.22 -14.74 -40.79
CA THR A 472 -4.60 -14.81 -40.27
C THR A 472 -4.85 -13.66 -39.33
N VAL A 473 -5.89 -12.88 -39.54
CA VAL A 473 -6.35 -11.79 -38.66
C VAL A 473 -7.13 -12.40 -37.49
N ILE A 474 -6.65 -12.17 -36.29
CA ILE A 474 -7.26 -12.62 -35.04
C ILE A 474 -8.15 -11.55 -34.44
N ALA A 475 -7.72 -10.30 -34.53
CA ALA A 475 -8.48 -9.13 -34.12
C ALA A 475 -8.21 -7.96 -35.07
N ASP A 476 -9.23 -7.14 -35.29
CA ASP A 476 -9.21 -5.91 -36.08
C ASP A 476 -10.35 -5.04 -35.57
N GLU A 477 -10.09 -4.30 -34.47
CA GLU A 477 -11.14 -3.57 -33.75
C GLU A 477 -10.61 -2.38 -32.97
N ASP A 478 -11.52 -1.49 -32.57
CA ASP A 478 -11.22 -0.36 -31.70
C ASP A 478 -11.16 -0.81 -30.23
N VAL A 479 -10.17 -0.32 -29.50
CA VAL A 479 -9.96 -0.59 -28.07
C VAL A 479 -10.03 0.68 -27.25
N THR A 480 -10.53 0.56 -26.03
CA THR A 480 -10.62 1.63 -25.04
C THR A 480 -9.52 1.48 -23.98
N ALA A 481 -8.93 2.59 -23.57
CA ALA A 481 -7.89 2.63 -22.54
C ALA A 481 -8.32 1.93 -21.25
N GLY A 482 -7.45 1.07 -20.71
CA GLY A 482 -7.67 0.34 -19.46
C GLY A 482 -8.63 -0.84 -19.56
N GLN A 483 -9.34 -1.02 -20.68
CA GLN A 483 -10.22 -2.16 -20.87
C GLN A 483 -9.43 -3.40 -21.32
N LYS A 484 -9.75 -4.57 -20.75
CA LYS A 484 -9.16 -5.86 -21.14
C LYS A 484 -9.98 -6.45 -22.29
N TYR A 485 -9.28 -6.78 -23.37
CA TYR A 485 -9.81 -7.49 -24.54
C TYR A 485 -9.27 -8.91 -24.55
N VAL A 486 -10.07 -9.89 -24.99
CA VAL A 486 -9.70 -11.29 -25.06
C VAL A 486 -10.12 -11.86 -26.41
N TRP A 487 -9.17 -12.37 -27.17
CA TRP A 487 -9.40 -12.95 -28.50
C TRP A 487 -9.03 -14.44 -28.48
N GLU A 488 -9.90 -15.27 -29.01
CA GLU A 488 -9.68 -16.71 -29.13
C GLU A 488 -8.91 -17.03 -30.42
N THR A 489 -7.92 -17.89 -30.34
CA THR A 489 -7.15 -18.37 -31.49
C THR A 489 -6.72 -19.83 -31.29
N THR A 490 -6.18 -20.45 -32.36
CA THR A 490 -5.68 -21.82 -32.33
C THR A 490 -4.17 -21.80 -32.54
N LEU A 491 -3.44 -22.49 -31.66
CA LEU A 491 -1.99 -22.65 -31.72
C LEU A 491 -1.59 -23.94 -32.46
N THR A 492 -0.41 -23.91 -33.07
CA THR A 492 0.28 -25.10 -33.57
C THR A 492 1.42 -25.47 -32.62
N LEU A 493 1.78 -26.76 -32.54
CA LEU A 493 2.90 -27.21 -31.71
C LEU A 493 4.19 -26.43 -32.04
N GLY A 494 4.84 -25.95 -30.97
CA GLY A 494 6.02 -25.11 -31.07
C GLY A 494 5.72 -23.63 -30.86
N GLU A 495 6.59 -22.76 -31.36
CA GLU A 495 6.48 -21.30 -31.23
C GLU A 495 5.43 -20.75 -32.21
N ASN A 496 4.45 -20.07 -31.66
CA ASN A 496 3.45 -19.31 -32.39
C ASN A 496 3.75 -17.81 -32.20
N THR A 497 3.85 -17.07 -33.28
CA THR A 497 4.14 -15.64 -33.24
C THR A 497 2.92 -14.84 -33.68
N PHE A 498 2.54 -13.87 -32.87
CA PHE A 498 1.48 -12.91 -33.14
C PHE A 498 2.11 -11.53 -33.34
N THR A 499 1.69 -10.85 -34.39
CA THR A 499 2.03 -9.44 -34.62
C THR A 499 0.86 -8.59 -34.16
N VAL A 500 1.11 -7.70 -33.21
CA VAL A 500 0.12 -6.77 -32.67
C VAL A 500 0.49 -5.37 -33.09
N THR A 501 -0.38 -4.70 -33.83
CA THR A 501 -0.22 -3.31 -34.24
C THR A 501 -1.29 -2.47 -33.55
N MET A 502 -0.86 -1.48 -32.76
CA MET A 502 -1.72 -0.52 -32.08
C MET A 502 -1.54 0.86 -32.67
N THR A 503 -2.63 1.50 -33.08
CA THR A 503 -2.66 2.88 -33.55
C THR A 503 -3.52 3.70 -32.59
N PRO A 504 -2.95 4.58 -31.75
CA PRO A 504 -3.74 5.44 -30.88
C PRO A 504 -4.64 6.37 -31.66
N VAL A 505 -5.80 6.71 -31.13
CA VAL A 505 -6.69 7.73 -31.67
C VAL A 505 -5.96 9.07 -31.66
N GLU A 506 -5.88 9.73 -32.84
CA GLU A 506 -5.22 11.03 -32.96
C GLU A 506 -5.87 12.07 -32.03
N GLY A 507 -5.05 12.73 -31.22
CA GLY A 507 -5.49 13.71 -30.23
C GLY A 507 -6.09 13.12 -28.95
N TYR A 508 -6.05 11.80 -28.76
CA TYR A 508 -6.42 11.18 -27.47
C TYR A 508 -5.57 11.74 -26.34
N ARG A 509 -6.17 11.99 -25.22
CA ARG A 509 -5.50 12.48 -24.01
C ARG A 509 -5.84 11.57 -22.84
N PRO A 510 -4.85 10.99 -22.15
CA PRO A 510 -5.09 10.22 -20.92
C PRO A 510 -5.76 11.05 -19.83
N SER A 511 -5.43 12.37 -19.77
CA SER A 511 -6.10 13.34 -18.91
C SER A 511 -6.01 14.77 -19.49
N GLU A 512 -6.62 15.73 -18.83
CA GLU A 512 -6.55 17.14 -19.24
C GLU A 512 -5.08 17.64 -19.30
N PHE A 513 -4.20 17.12 -18.45
CA PHE A 513 -2.80 17.54 -18.34
C PHE A 513 -1.81 16.47 -18.80
N GLU A 514 -2.29 15.49 -19.58
CA GLU A 514 -1.45 14.50 -20.21
C GLU A 514 -1.78 14.36 -21.68
N VAL A 515 -0.76 14.21 -22.51
CA VAL A 515 -0.88 13.93 -23.94
C VAL A 515 0.00 12.71 -24.27
N LEU A 516 -0.33 11.99 -25.30
CA LEU A 516 0.57 10.96 -25.81
C LEU A 516 1.78 11.62 -26.49
N ASP A 517 2.94 11.03 -26.32
CA ASP A 517 4.17 11.48 -26.99
C ASP A 517 4.20 11.08 -28.47
N SER A 518 3.37 10.11 -28.88
CA SER A 518 3.20 9.67 -30.27
C SER A 518 1.79 9.13 -30.51
N TYR A 519 1.26 9.39 -31.72
CA TYR A 519 0.03 8.80 -32.25
C TYR A 519 0.29 7.87 -33.44
N GLU A 520 1.55 7.64 -33.77
CA GLU A 520 1.95 6.73 -34.84
C GLU A 520 1.65 5.28 -34.45
N ALA A 521 1.36 4.46 -35.45
CA ALA A 521 1.16 3.04 -35.25
C ALA A 521 2.44 2.39 -34.73
N SER A 522 2.31 1.63 -33.67
CA SER A 522 3.41 0.82 -33.14
C SER A 522 3.10 -0.66 -33.28
N THR A 523 4.12 -1.42 -33.65
CA THR A 523 3.99 -2.86 -33.90
C THR A 523 4.97 -3.62 -33.04
N PHE A 524 4.49 -4.66 -32.37
CA PHE A 524 5.34 -5.59 -31.63
C PHE A 524 4.95 -7.04 -31.92
N THR A 525 5.85 -7.96 -31.59
CA THR A 525 5.58 -9.39 -31.72
C THR A 525 5.39 -10.00 -30.33
N TYR A 526 4.39 -10.85 -30.20
CA TYR A 526 4.16 -11.65 -29.02
C TYR A 526 4.29 -13.14 -29.38
N LYS A 527 5.06 -13.88 -28.60
CA LYS A 527 5.34 -15.27 -28.86
C LYS A 527 4.70 -16.14 -27.79
N VAL A 528 4.04 -17.21 -28.24
CA VAL A 528 3.44 -18.23 -27.38
C VAL A 528 4.01 -19.58 -27.78
N THR A 529 4.60 -20.29 -26.83
CA THR A 529 5.04 -21.67 -27.07
C THR A 529 3.95 -22.63 -26.63
N TYR A 530 3.39 -23.37 -27.59
CA TYR A 530 2.50 -24.49 -27.31
C TYR A 530 3.29 -25.80 -27.35
N ASN A 531 3.24 -26.54 -26.25
CA ASN A 531 3.82 -27.86 -26.15
C ASN A 531 2.95 -28.76 -25.29
N LYS A 532 3.15 -30.08 -25.38
CA LYS A 532 2.45 -31.07 -24.56
C LYS A 532 3.36 -32.29 -24.35
N PHE A 533 3.15 -32.95 -23.23
CA PHE A 533 3.77 -34.25 -22.98
C PHE A 533 2.92 -35.39 -23.56
N ASP A 534 3.59 -36.41 -24.07
CA ASP A 534 2.93 -37.66 -24.41
C ASP A 534 2.72 -38.52 -23.15
N GLY A 535 1.60 -39.27 -23.10
CA GLY A 535 1.26 -40.12 -21.97
C GLY A 535 0.55 -39.41 -20.82
N ASP A 536 0.13 -40.18 -19.81
CA ASP A 536 -0.70 -39.72 -18.70
C ASP A 536 0.12 -39.25 -17.48
N VAL A 537 1.43 -39.55 -17.43
CA VAL A 537 2.30 -39.33 -16.28
C VAL A 537 3.59 -38.68 -16.69
N ILE A 538 3.94 -37.58 -16.00
CA ILE A 538 5.17 -36.82 -16.17
C ILE A 538 5.97 -36.90 -14.87
N TYR A 539 7.17 -37.51 -14.91
CA TYR A 539 8.06 -37.59 -13.76
C TYR A 539 8.97 -36.37 -13.70
N VAL A 540 9.03 -35.79 -12.52
CA VAL A 540 9.86 -34.60 -12.23
C VAL A 540 10.86 -34.96 -11.15
N GLY A 541 12.13 -34.62 -11.39
CA GLY A 541 13.23 -34.91 -10.46
C GLY A 541 13.89 -33.66 -9.91
N PRO A 542 14.54 -33.72 -8.72
CA PRO A 542 15.15 -32.56 -8.08
C PRO A 542 16.32 -31.96 -8.90
N ASP A 543 17.09 -32.78 -9.62
CA ASP A 543 18.22 -32.36 -10.46
C ASP A 543 17.94 -32.59 -11.96
N ALA A 544 16.68 -32.72 -12.35
CA ALA A 544 16.32 -33.00 -13.73
C ALA A 544 16.54 -31.79 -14.65
N ALA A 545 17.03 -32.05 -15.85
CA ALA A 545 17.23 -31.00 -16.85
C ALA A 545 15.94 -30.69 -17.63
N SER A 546 15.88 -29.51 -18.26
CA SER A 546 14.73 -29.05 -19.05
C SER A 546 14.53 -29.77 -20.38
N ASP A 547 15.50 -30.59 -20.81
CA ASP A 547 15.43 -31.46 -21.97
C ASP A 547 15.11 -32.92 -21.65
N GLY A 548 14.78 -33.21 -20.39
CA GLY A 548 14.23 -34.50 -19.97
C GLY A 548 12.92 -34.79 -20.70
N VAL A 549 12.60 -36.08 -20.84
CA VAL A 549 11.38 -36.51 -21.55
C VAL A 549 10.18 -36.80 -20.62
N GLY A 550 10.33 -36.58 -19.31
CA GLY A 550 9.29 -36.79 -18.31
C GLY A 550 9.01 -38.26 -17.97
N THR A 551 9.89 -39.19 -18.31
CA THR A 551 9.80 -40.58 -17.80
C THR A 551 10.54 -40.72 -16.48
N LYS A 552 10.32 -41.80 -15.76
CA LYS A 552 10.97 -42.03 -14.46
C LYS A 552 12.51 -42.16 -14.58
N GLU A 553 12.98 -42.76 -15.69
CA GLU A 553 14.39 -42.94 -15.99
C GLU A 553 15.08 -41.67 -16.54
N ASN A 554 14.30 -40.78 -17.13
CA ASN A 554 14.75 -39.46 -17.64
C ASN A 554 13.70 -38.40 -17.28
N PRO A 555 13.62 -38.00 -15.97
CA PRO A 555 12.66 -37.03 -15.51
C PRO A 555 12.95 -35.63 -16.07
N ILE A 556 11.95 -34.78 -16.06
CA ILE A 556 12.07 -33.38 -16.48
C ILE A 556 12.11 -32.45 -15.25
N ASP A 557 12.59 -31.23 -15.45
CA ASP A 557 12.57 -30.20 -14.41
C ASP A 557 11.15 -29.71 -14.13
N ILE A 558 10.93 -29.14 -12.94
CA ILE A 558 9.63 -28.68 -12.52
C ILE A 558 9.11 -27.52 -13.36
N TYR A 559 10.00 -26.59 -13.79
CA TYR A 559 9.60 -25.40 -14.56
C TYR A 559 9.03 -25.76 -15.92
N THR A 560 9.58 -26.78 -16.56
CA THR A 560 9.09 -27.29 -17.86
C THR A 560 7.82 -28.08 -17.69
N ALA A 561 7.77 -28.94 -16.65
CA ALA A 561 6.57 -29.76 -16.39
C ALA A 561 5.30 -28.90 -16.20
N VAL A 562 5.38 -27.85 -15.34
CA VAL A 562 4.20 -27.01 -15.03
C VAL A 562 3.76 -26.11 -16.18
N LYS A 563 4.60 -25.91 -17.20
CA LYS A 563 4.25 -25.11 -18.38
C LYS A 563 3.42 -25.88 -19.41
N TYR A 564 3.63 -27.18 -19.51
CA TYR A 564 3.12 -27.96 -20.64
C TYR A 564 2.30 -29.21 -20.25
N VAL A 565 2.05 -29.42 -18.98
CA VAL A 565 1.13 -30.46 -18.53
C VAL A 565 -0.28 -30.19 -19.04
N SER A 566 -0.97 -31.19 -19.50
CA SER A 566 -2.31 -31.09 -20.08
C SER A 566 -3.41 -31.58 -19.11
N PRO A 567 -4.66 -31.17 -19.31
CA PRO A 567 -5.79 -31.65 -18.52
C PRO A 567 -5.82 -33.18 -18.43
N GLY A 568 -5.97 -33.72 -17.20
CA GLY A 568 -5.98 -35.14 -16.92
C GLY A 568 -4.61 -35.80 -16.74
N GLN A 569 -3.52 -35.13 -17.04
CA GLN A 569 -2.16 -35.62 -16.79
C GLN A 569 -1.75 -35.48 -15.31
N LYS A 570 -0.74 -36.23 -14.91
CA LYS A 570 -0.18 -36.27 -13.56
C LYS A 570 1.31 -35.91 -13.61
N ILE A 571 1.71 -34.92 -12.82
CA ILE A 571 3.11 -34.66 -12.47
C ILE A 571 3.41 -35.48 -11.21
N VAL A 572 4.34 -36.44 -11.31
CA VAL A 572 4.82 -37.24 -10.20
C VAL A 572 6.18 -36.69 -9.75
N LEU A 573 6.22 -36.17 -8.54
CA LEU A 573 7.41 -35.60 -7.94
C LEU A 573 8.26 -36.72 -7.30
N LEU A 574 9.45 -36.93 -7.80
CA LEU A 574 10.43 -37.83 -7.20
C LEU A 574 10.96 -37.28 -5.89
N SER A 575 11.29 -38.16 -4.95
CA SER A 575 11.86 -37.79 -3.66
C SER A 575 13.16 -37.00 -3.79
N GLY A 576 13.42 -36.10 -2.86
CA GLY A 576 14.64 -35.28 -2.78
C GLY A 576 14.37 -33.81 -2.56
N THR A 577 15.44 -33.04 -2.46
CA THR A 577 15.37 -31.56 -2.32
C THR A 577 15.57 -30.91 -3.68
N TYR A 578 14.56 -30.17 -4.10
CA TYR A 578 14.58 -29.31 -5.29
C TYR A 578 15.15 -27.94 -4.87
N ASN A 579 16.44 -27.72 -5.14
CA ASN A 579 17.10 -26.43 -4.87
C ASN A 579 16.76 -25.45 -5.99
N LEU A 580 15.93 -24.47 -5.71
CA LEU A 580 15.36 -23.60 -6.74
C LEU A 580 15.84 -22.15 -6.57
N GLU A 581 16.30 -21.56 -7.67
CA GLU A 581 16.76 -20.18 -7.73
C GLU A 581 15.70 -19.22 -8.30
N SER A 582 14.57 -19.75 -8.77
CA SER A 582 13.46 -19.00 -9.36
C SER A 582 12.12 -19.54 -8.90
N THR A 583 11.11 -18.67 -8.89
CA THR A 583 9.73 -19.00 -8.56
C THR A 583 9.17 -20.07 -9.50
N VAL A 584 8.54 -21.10 -8.96
CA VAL A 584 7.76 -22.06 -9.75
C VAL A 584 6.38 -21.45 -10.03
N THR A 585 6.10 -21.14 -11.30
CA THR A 585 4.83 -20.51 -11.68
C THR A 585 4.01 -21.40 -12.59
N VAL A 586 2.84 -21.81 -12.13
CA VAL A 586 1.75 -22.30 -12.99
C VAL A 586 1.02 -21.08 -13.51
N GLN A 587 1.12 -20.83 -14.80
CA GLN A 587 0.53 -19.65 -15.43
C GLN A 587 -1.00 -19.78 -15.55
N PRO A 588 -1.76 -18.66 -15.54
CA PRO A 588 -3.18 -18.70 -15.90
C PRO A 588 -3.35 -19.32 -17.29
N GLY A 589 -4.36 -20.18 -17.44
CA GLY A 589 -4.64 -20.90 -18.68
C GLY A 589 -3.89 -22.23 -18.82
N ILE A 590 -3.01 -22.59 -17.88
CA ILE A 590 -2.52 -23.99 -17.73
C ILE A 590 -3.49 -24.70 -16.79
N ASP A 591 -4.67 -24.94 -17.27
CA ASP A 591 -5.80 -25.38 -16.47
C ASP A 591 -6.10 -26.87 -16.68
N GLY A 592 -6.54 -27.51 -15.60
CA GLY A 592 -7.32 -28.73 -15.71
C GLY A 592 -8.79 -28.46 -16.02
N THR A 593 -9.62 -29.45 -15.87
CA THR A 593 -11.08 -29.32 -15.92
C THR A 593 -11.69 -30.10 -14.74
N GLU A 594 -12.95 -29.84 -14.43
CA GLU A 594 -13.67 -30.59 -13.38
C GLU A 594 -13.61 -32.11 -13.60
N SER A 595 -13.70 -32.57 -14.85
CA SER A 595 -13.62 -33.98 -15.21
C SER A 595 -12.21 -34.51 -15.46
N GLN A 596 -11.25 -33.63 -15.70
CA GLN A 596 -9.85 -33.94 -16.01
C GLN A 596 -8.92 -32.93 -15.29
N PRO A 597 -8.88 -32.97 -13.94
CA PRO A 597 -7.97 -32.11 -13.21
C PRO A 597 -6.51 -32.45 -13.52
N ILE A 598 -5.62 -31.47 -13.39
CA ILE A 598 -4.19 -31.71 -13.42
C ILE A 598 -3.74 -32.07 -11.99
N ILE A 599 -2.91 -33.10 -11.86
CA ILE A 599 -2.44 -33.58 -10.57
C ILE A 599 -0.94 -33.36 -10.46
N MET A 600 -0.48 -32.71 -9.38
CA MET A 600 0.94 -32.70 -8.99
C MET A 600 1.07 -33.36 -7.62
N ALA A 601 1.72 -34.50 -7.56
CA ALA A 601 1.78 -35.28 -6.32
C ALA A 601 3.14 -35.94 -6.10
N ALA A 602 3.54 -36.08 -4.83
CA ALA A 602 4.72 -36.85 -4.46
C ALA A 602 4.57 -38.33 -4.85
N GLU A 603 5.64 -38.97 -5.32
CA GLU A 603 5.70 -40.41 -5.55
C GLU A 603 5.60 -41.15 -4.21
N SER A 604 6.22 -40.63 -3.15
CA SER A 604 6.30 -41.23 -1.84
C SER A 604 5.60 -40.37 -0.77
N SER A 605 4.78 -41.00 0.05
CA SER A 605 4.18 -40.33 1.22
C SER A 605 5.12 -40.21 2.41
N THR A 606 6.22 -41.01 2.45
CA THR A 606 7.17 -41.07 3.56
C THR A 606 8.49 -40.35 3.26
N ASP A 607 8.87 -40.26 2.00
CA ASP A 607 10.06 -39.58 1.53
C ASP A 607 9.63 -38.41 0.62
N ARG A 608 9.30 -37.30 1.26
CA ARG A 608 8.59 -36.17 0.64
C ARG A 608 9.53 -35.34 -0.20
N PRO A 609 9.13 -34.93 -1.41
CA PRO A 609 9.83 -33.87 -2.14
C PRO A 609 9.83 -32.56 -1.34
N VAL A 610 10.97 -31.84 -1.34
CA VAL A 610 11.12 -30.54 -0.69
C VAL A 610 11.51 -29.50 -1.74
N PHE A 611 10.68 -28.50 -1.95
CA PHE A 611 10.99 -27.34 -2.76
C PHE A 611 11.64 -26.28 -1.88
N ASP A 612 12.96 -26.13 -2.01
CA ASP A 612 13.77 -25.17 -1.25
C ASP A 612 14.17 -23.98 -2.16
N PHE A 613 13.67 -22.79 -1.85
CA PHE A 613 13.90 -21.58 -2.64
C PHE A 613 15.13 -20.78 -2.16
N GLY A 614 15.90 -21.28 -1.20
CA GLY A 614 17.18 -20.72 -0.78
C GLY A 614 17.16 -19.28 -0.31
N LYS A 615 15.98 -18.74 -0.01
CA LYS A 615 15.67 -17.31 0.29
C LYS A 615 15.98 -16.35 -0.86
N ASN A 616 15.93 -16.83 -2.12
CA ASN A 616 16.27 -16.03 -3.30
C ASN A 616 15.06 -15.44 -4.02
N CYS A 617 13.90 -16.08 -3.94
CA CYS A 617 12.69 -15.71 -4.69
C CYS A 617 11.40 -16.09 -3.95
N GLU A 618 10.26 -15.71 -4.52
CA GLU A 618 8.95 -16.21 -4.11
C GLU A 618 8.89 -17.73 -4.34
N GLY A 619 8.14 -18.44 -3.51
CA GLY A 619 8.03 -19.89 -3.61
C GLY A 619 7.27 -20.35 -4.85
N MET A 620 6.09 -20.94 -4.68
CA MET A 620 5.24 -21.37 -5.79
C MET A 620 4.08 -20.40 -6.01
N VAL A 621 3.86 -19.98 -7.27
CA VAL A 621 2.69 -19.19 -7.70
C VAL A 621 1.82 -20.06 -8.58
N LEU A 622 0.63 -20.40 -8.10
CA LEU A 622 -0.23 -21.45 -8.68
C LEU A 622 -1.51 -20.79 -9.22
N ALA A 623 -1.51 -20.39 -10.50
CA ALA A 623 -2.61 -19.64 -11.11
C ALA A 623 -3.45 -20.42 -12.13
N GLY A 624 -3.16 -21.70 -12.34
CA GLY A 624 -4.01 -22.62 -13.13
C GLY A 624 -5.22 -23.09 -12.34
N ASP A 625 -6.36 -23.25 -13.00
CA ASP A 625 -7.60 -23.74 -12.43
C ASP A 625 -7.69 -25.27 -12.44
N HIS A 626 -8.47 -25.86 -11.52
CA HIS A 626 -8.71 -27.31 -11.44
C HIS A 626 -7.44 -28.15 -11.28
N TRP A 627 -6.53 -27.70 -10.41
CA TRP A 627 -5.34 -28.44 -10.03
C TRP A 627 -5.52 -29.19 -8.69
N TYR A 628 -4.81 -30.30 -8.57
CA TYR A 628 -4.68 -31.05 -7.32
C TYR A 628 -3.21 -31.21 -6.94
N TYR A 629 -2.78 -30.57 -5.86
CA TYR A 629 -1.42 -30.57 -5.33
C TYR A 629 -1.34 -31.44 -4.10
N GLN A 630 -0.38 -32.40 -4.02
CA GLN A 630 -0.36 -33.33 -2.88
C GLN A 630 1.05 -33.72 -2.44
N GLY A 631 1.28 -33.68 -1.13
CA GLY A 631 2.28 -34.50 -0.46
C GLY A 631 3.72 -34.00 -0.50
N PHE A 632 3.99 -32.74 -0.83
CA PHE A 632 5.31 -32.13 -0.86
C PHE A 632 5.46 -31.02 0.18
N ASP A 633 6.69 -30.53 0.31
CA ASP A 633 7.05 -29.45 1.24
C ASP A 633 7.56 -28.24 0.46
N VAL A 634 7.32 -27.01 1.01
CA VAL A 634 7.78 -25.75 0.44
C VAL A 634 8.43 -24.92 1.53
N THR A 635 9.67 -24.49 1.31
CA THR A 635 10.47 -23.81 2.33
C THR A 635 11.40 -22.74 1.74
N ASN A 636 11.85 -21.82 2.61
CA ASN A 636 12.87 -20.83 2.33
C ASN A 636 12.53 -19.91 1.14
N SER A 637 11.30 -19.41 1.01
CA SER A 637 11.04 -18.29 0.14
C SER A 637 11.76 -17.02 0.64
N ALA A 638 12.02 -16.06 -0.24
CA ALA A 638 12.68 -14.81 0.10
C ALA A 638 11.86 -13.97 1.10
N ASN A 639 12.50 -13.02 1.77
CA ASN A 639 11.82 -12.10 2.66
C ASN A 639 10.65 -11.38 1.96
N ALA A 640 9.52 -11.23 2.66
CA ALA A 640 8.27 -10.67 2.16
C ALA A 640 7.70 -11.42 0.92
N LYS A 641 8.01 -12.73 0.80
CA LYS A 641 7.53 -13.61 -0.28
C LYS A 641 6.89 -14.86 0.31
N ASP A 642 5.73 -15.22 -0.24
CA ASP A 642 4.97 -16.39 0.21
C ASP A 642 5.67 -17.71 -0.13
N GLY A 643 5.41 -18.74 0.67
CA GLY A 643 5.80 -20.10 0.33
C GLY A 643 4.97 -20.62 -0.86
N ILE A 644 3.65 -20.53 -0.75
CA ILE A 644 2.70 -20.80 -1.85
C ILE A 644 1.74 -19.64 -1.96
N ARG A 645 1.59 -19.09 -3.17
CA ARG A 645 0.50 -18.18 -3.51
C ARG A 645 -0.45 -18.89 -4.50
N LEU A 646 -1.62 -19.27 -4.00
CA LEU A 646 -2.67 -19.94 -4.78
C LEU A 646 -3.58 -18.88 -5.41
N CYS A 647 -3.52 -18.77 -6.72
CA CYS A 647 -4.22 -17.77 -7.51
C CYS A 647 -5.28 -18.37 -8.44
N GLY A 648 -5.25 -19.69 -8.68
CA GLY A 648 -6.24 -20.40 -9.46
C GLY A 648 -7.51 -20.73 -8.66
N SER A 649 -8.54 -21.14 -9.35
CA SER A 649 -9.85 -21.53 -8.81
C SER A 649 -10.09 -23.04 -8.91
N SER A 650 -10.96 -23.55 -8.04
CA SER A 650 -11.34 -24.99 -8.01
C SER A 650 -10.13 -25.92 -7.82
N CYS A 651 -9.11 -25.46 -7.11
CA CYS A 651 -7.91 -26.22 -6.80
C CYS A 651 -8.03 -26.92 -5.44
N THR A 652 -7.29 -28.03 -5.29
CA THR A 652 -7.09 -28.69 -3.99
C THR A 652 -5.61 -28.75 -3.66
N VAL A 653 -5.26 -28.32 -2.44
CA VAL A 653 -3.91 -28.47 -1.86
C VAL A 653 -4.02 -29.41 -0.68
N ASP A 654 -3.49 -30.63 -0.81
CA ASP A 654 -3.68 -31.72 0.16
C ASP A 654 -2.36 -32.18 0.76
N ASN A 655 -2.28 -32.23 2.07
CA ASN A 655 -1.11 -32.72 2.80
C ASN A 655 0.21 -32.06 2.34
N VAL A 656 0.20 -30.76 2.11
CA VAL A 656 1.39 -29.93 1.82
C VAL A 656 1.87 -29.29 3.12
N ARG A 657 3.18 -29.20 3.29
CA ARG A 657 3.79 -28.44 4.41
C ARG A 657 4.50 -27.21 3.88
N THR A 658 4.27 -26.09 4.53
CA THR A 658 4.95 -24.81 4.24
C THR A 658 5.63 -24.31 5.50
N TYR A 659 6.94 -24.11 5.47
CA TYR A 659 7.67 -23.71 6.67
C TYR A 659 8.92 -22.90 6.37
N HIS A 660 9.30 -22.02 7.30
CA HIS A 660 10.47 -21.15 7.24
C HIS A 660 10.50 -20.25 5.99
N ASN A 661 9.33 -19.92 5.46
CA ASN A 661 9.18 -18.99 4.34
C ASN A 661 9.27 -17.55 4.83
N GLY A 662 9.67 -16.64 3.95
CA GLY A 662 9.90 -15.24 4.25
C GLY A 662 8.64 -14.37 4.31
N ASN A 663 7.45 -14.97 4.19
CA ASN A 663 6.12 -14.40 4.40
C ASN A 663 5.14 -15.52 4.70
N THR A 664 3.85 -15.35 4.36
CA THR A 664 2.80 -16.38 4.59
C THR A 664 3.17 -17.73 3.99
N GLY A 665 2.94 -18.80 4.75
CA GLY A 665 3.21 -20.15 4.29
C GLY A 665 2.38 -20.52 3.04
N LEU A 666 1.05 -20.36 3.11
CA LEU A 666 0.15 -20.52 1.95
C LEU A 666 -0.88 -19.40 1.95
N GLN A 667 -0.85 -18.56 0.92
CA GLN A 667 -1.80 -17.48 0.71
C GLN A 667 -2.69 -17.74 -0.52
N ILE A 668 -3.99 -17.53 -0.37
CA ILE A 668 -4.95 -17.47 -1.50
C ILE A 668 -5.17 -15.97 -1.81
N SER A 669 -4.86 -15.55 -3.03
CA SER A 669 -5.06 -14.16 -3.51
C SER A 669 -4.94 -14.10 -5.03
N ARG A 670 -5.42 -13.02 -5.66
CA ARG A 670 -5.36 -12.82 -7.12
C ARG A 670 -3.94 -12.94 -7.68
N PHE A 671 -3.83 -13.28 -8.95
CA PHE A 671 -2.55 -13.42 -9.64
C PHE A 671 -1.90 -12.07 -9.95
N THR A 672 -2.64 -11.14 -10.56
CA THR A 672 -2.16 -9.79 -10.87
C THR A 672 -3.05 -8.71 -10.25
N SER A 673 -2.51 -7.49 -10.13
CA SER A 673 -3.27 -6.34 -9.62
C SER A 673 -4.42 -5.89 -10.53
N THR A 674 -4.43 -6.35 -11.79
CA THR A 674 -5.46 -6.04 -12.79
C THR A 674 -6.58 -7.07 -12.85
N ASP A 675 -6.48 -8.18 -12.11
CA ASP A 675 -7.53 -9.19 -12.06
C ASP A 675 -8.78 -8.61 -11.44
N THR A 676 -9.90 -8.78 -12.12
CA THR A 676 -11.21 -8.34 -11.67
C THR A 676 -11.74 -9.23 -10.55
N LYS A 677 -12.78 -8.81 -9.86
CA LYS A 677 -13.37 -9.57 -8.76
C LYS A 677 -13.91 -10.94 -9.20
N GLU A 678 -14.34 -11.07 -10.44
CA GLU A 678 -14.81 -12.31 -11.06
C GLU A 678 -13.67 -13.31 -11.35
N GLU A 679 -12.44 -12.80 -11.49
CA GLU A 679 -11.21 -13.59 -11.70
C GLU A 679 -10.51 -13.96 -10.40
N TRP A 680 -11.00 -13.50 -9.24
CA TRP A 680 -10.38 -13.82 -7.95
C TRP A 680 -10.50 -15.31 -7.62
N PRO A 681 -9.47 -15.92 -7.02
CA PRO A 681 -9.45 -17.35 -6.72
C PRO A 681 -10.61 -17.78 -5.84
N SER A 682 -11.36 -18.77 -6.31
CA SER A 682 -12.63 -19.23 -5.75
C SER A 682 -12.71 -20.76 -5.66
N ASN A 683 -13.53 -21.27 -4.76
CA ASN A 683 -13.82 -22.70 -4.64
C ASN A 683 -12.59 -23.59 -4.41
N ASN A 684 -11.56 -23.08 -3.74
CA ASN A 684 -10.36 -23.84 -3.42
C ASN A 684 -10.52 -24.60 -2.10
N LEU A 685 -9.88 -25.76 -2.00
CA LEU A 685 -9.79 -26.57 -0.80
C LEU A 685 -8.33 -26.74 -0.36
N VAL A 686 -7.99 -26.28 0.83
CA VAL A 686 -6.71 -26.55 1.50
C VAL A 686 -6.98 -27.62 2.56
N LEU A 687 -6.49 -28.84 2.32
CA LEU A 687 -6.84 -30.04 3.05
C LEU A 687 -5.63 -30.64 3.76
N ASN A 688 -5.73 -30.90 5.06
CA ASN A 688 -4.68 -31.56 5.85
C ASN A 688 -3.28 -30.96 5.71
N CYS A 689 -3.17 -29.67 5.43
CA CYS A 689 -1.91 -28.95 5.30
C CYS A 689 -1.36 -28.53 6.66
N THR A 690 -0.03 -28.33 6.72
CA THR A 690 0.63 -27.85 7.94
C THR A 690 1.52 -26.67 7.57
N SER A 691 1.38 -25.53 8.29
CA SER A 691 2.15 -24.33 8.06
C SER A 691 2.78 -23.83 9.35
N TYR A 692 4.13 -23.68 9.38
CA TYR A 692 4.82 -23.34 10.63
C TYR A 692 6.15 -22.61 10.41
N GLY A 693 6.58 -21.85 11.41
CA GLY A 693 7.88 -21.19 11.43
C GLY A 693 8.09 -20.18 10.30
N ASN A 694 7.02 -19.72 9.65
CA ASN A 694 7.12 -18.69 8.61
C ASN A 694 7.33 -17.32 9.26
N ALA A 695 8.26 -16.53 8.73
CA ALA A 695 8.63 -15.24 9.30
C ALA A 695 9.22 -14.31 8.24
N ASP A 696 8.63 -13.13 8.08
CA ASP A 696 9.24 -12.00 7.42
C ASP A 696 10.16 -11.24 8.38
N GLU A 697 11.05 -10.39 7.87
CA GLU A 697 11.96 -9.60 8.72
C GLU A 697 11.23 -8.65 9.68
N GLY A 698 10.03 -8.20 9.31
CA GLY A 698 9.18 -7.32 10.12
C GLY A 698 8.31 -8.05 11.13
N TYR A 699 8.11 -9.35 10.97
CA TYR A 699 7.17 -10.19 11.71
C TYR A 699 5.71 -9.73 11.62
N GLU A 700 5.30 -9.07 10.51
CA GLU A 700 3.99 -8.42 10.40
C GLU A 700 3.00 -9.13 9.49
N ASP A 701 3.50 -9.86 8.49
CA ASP A 701 2.67 -10.40 7.40
C ASP A 701 2.82 -11.92 7.23
N ALA A 702 3.72 -12.57 8.00
CA ALA A 702 4.03 -13.99 7.86
C ALA A 702 3.04 -14.87 8.65
N ASP A 703 1.90 -15.12 8.03
CA ASP A 703 0.86 -16.01 8.55
C ASP A 703 1.17 -17.48 8.25
N GLY A 704 0.51 -18.40 8.97
CA GLY A 704 0.48 -19.80 8.57
C GLY A 704 -0.30 -19.97 7.26
N PHE A 705 -1.55 -19.56 7.27
CA PHE A 705 -2.46 -19.56 6.12
C PHE A 705 -3.14 -18.21 5.99
N ALA A 706 -3.32 -17.75 4.76
CA ALA A 706 -4.10 -16.55 4.49
C ALA A 706 -5.06 -16.77 3.31
N ALA A 707 -6.26 -16.26 3.43
CA ALA A 707 -7.18 -16.07 2.31
C ALA A 707 -7.67 -14.64 2.40
N LYS A 708 -6.86 -13.71 1.87
CA LYS A 708 -6.98 -12.29 2.18
C LYS A 708 -6.93 -11.38 0.96
N LEU A 709 -7.45 -10.17 1.11
CA LEU A 709 -7.38 -9.04 0.20
C LEU A 709 -8.20 -9.19 -1.09
N THR A 710 -8.04 -10.30 -1.83
CA THR A 710 -8.61 -10.47 -3.17
C THR A 710 -8.92 -11.93 -3.44
N ILE A 711 -9.97 -12.43 -2.81
CA ILE A 711 -10.47 -13.79 -2.98
C ILE A 711 -11.97 -13.80 -3.26
N GLY A 712 -12.40 -14.73 -4.08
CA GLY A 712 -13.81 -15.01 -4.34
C GLY A 712 -14.41 -16.02 -3.35
N GLU A 713 -15.63 -16.43 -3.60
CA GLU A 713 -16.43 -17.32 -2.73
C GLU A 713 -15.94 -18.78 -2.73
N GLY A 714 -16.28 -19.50 -1.67
CA GLY A 714 -16.18 -20.97 -1.62
C GLY A 714 -14.81 -21.52 -1.24
N ASN A 715 -13.87 -20.72 -0.78
CA ASN A 715 -12.57 -21.19 -0.30
C ASN A 715 -12.71 -21.86 1.08
N VAL A 716 -12.09 -23.02 1.25
CA VAL A 716 -12.21 -23.88 2.45
C VAL A 716 -10.83 -24.32 2.92
N PHE A 717 -10.58 -24.23 4.23
CA PHE A 717 -9.49 -24.91 4.94
C PHE A 717 -10.07 -26.02 5.80
N ASP A 718 -9.61 -27.25 5.63
CA ASP A 718 -10.09 -28.42 6.37
C ASP A 718 -8.95 -29.27 6.90
N GLY A 719 -8.93 -29.56 8.18
CA GLY A 719 -7.92 -30.40 8.81
C GLY A 719 -6.50 -29.82 8.80
N CYS A 720 -6.35 -28.49 8.74
CA CYS A 720 -5.06 -27.81 8.68
C CYS A 720 -4.51 -27.45 10.07
N ILE A 721 -3.18 -27.35 10.16
CA ILE A 721 -2.46 -26.98 11.39
C ILE A 721 -1.57 -25.78 11.09
N ALA A 722 -1.68 -24.70 11.89
CA ALA A 722 -0.78 -23.54 11.84
C ALA A 722 -0.16 -23.31 13.21
N TYR A 723 1.19 -23.25 13.28
CA TYR A 723 1.87 -23.01 14.54
C TYR A 723 3.21 -22.30 14.38
N ASN A 724 3.59 -21.57 15.41
CA ASN A 724 4.86 -20.83 15.48
C ASN A 724 5.14 -19.95 14.24
N ASN A 725 4.11 -19.43 13.59
CA ASN A 725 4.29 -18.42 12.58
C ASN A 725 4.48 -17.05 13.22
N ALA A 726 5.22 -16.17 12.58
CA ALA A 726 5.58 -14.88 13.15
C ALA A 726 4.36 -13.99 13.39
N ASP A 727 3.37 -13.98 12.48
CA ASP A 727 2.12 -13.27 12.67
C ASP A 727 0.99 -14.25 13.03
N ASP A 728 -0.04 -14.37 12.27
CA ASP A 728 -1.25 -15.10 12.63
C ASP A 728 -1.23 -16.57 12.16
N GLY A 729 -2.03 -17.42 12.78
CA GLY A 729 -2.26 -18.78 12.27
C GLY A 729 -3.06 -18.77 10.98
N TRP A 730 -4.15 -18.00 10.95
CA TRP A 730 -4.94 -17.65 9.76
C TRP A 730 -5.18 -16.15 9.70
N ASP A 731 -5.08 -15.57 8.50
CA ASP A 731 -5.48 -14.20 8.22
C ASP A 731 -6.48 -14.11 7.05
N LEU A 732 -7.69 -13.58 7.34
CA LEU A 732 -8.75 -13.34 6.35
C LEU A 732 -8.96 -11.84 6.12
N PHE A 733 -7.91 -11.05 6.13
CA PHE A 733 -7.98 -9.60 6.09
C PHE A 733 -8.60 -9.07 4.79
N ALA A 734 -9.57 -8.19 4.92
CA ALA A 734 -10.13 -7.41 3.83
C ALA A 734 -9.64 -5.96 3.92
N LYS A 735 -9.31 -5.35 2.79
CA LYS A 735 -8.92 -3.93 2.68
C LYS A 735 -10.07 -3.08 2.18
N VAL A 736 -10.14 -1.85 2.66
CA VAL A 736 -11.11 -0.86 2.16
C VAL A 736 -10.96 -0.64 0.66
N GLU A 737 -9.73 -0.60 0.16
CA GLU A 737 -9.42 -0.31 -1.25
C GLU A 737 -9.83 -1.43 -2.21
N THR A 738 -9.86 -2.67 -1.76
CA THR A 738 -10.30 -3.83 -2.56
C THR A 738 -11.70 -4.29 -2.18
N GLY A 739 -12.18 -3.86 -1.01
CA GLY A 739 -13.51 -4.16 -0.50
C GLY A 739 -13.64 -5.53 0.12
N SER A 740 -14.89 -5.94 0.36
CA SER A 740 -15.22 -7.24 0.95
C SER A 740 -14.73 -8.40 0.07
N ILE A 741 -14.20 -9.42 0.72
CA ILE A 741 -13.76 -10.68 0.12
C ILE A 741 -14.86 -11.75 0.24
N GLY A 742 -14.72 -12.82 -0.53
CA GLY A 742 -15.62 -13.97 -0.46
C GLY A 742 -15.61 -14.67 0.89
N ALA A 743 -16.71 -15.29 1.27
CA ALA A 743 -16.84 -16.04 2.51
C ALA A 743 -15.89 -17.24 2.54
N VAL A 744 -15.09 -17.36 3.60
CA VAL A 744 -14.16 -18.46 3.84
C VAL A 744 -14.69 -19.36 4.94
N THR A 745 -14.56 -20.68 4.75
CA THR A 745 -14.82 -21.68 5.79
C THR A 745 -13.51 -22.28 6.28
N ILE A 746 -13.26 -22.20 7.59
CA ILE A 746 -12.17 -22.89 8.28
C ILE A 746 -12.81 -23.96 9.17
N GLN A 747 -12.48 -25.23 8.95
CA GLN A 747 -13.06 -26.31 9.71
C GLN A 747 -12.05 -27.37 10.10
N ASN A 748 -12.26 -28.00 11.25
CA ASN A 748 -11.43 -29.09 11.76
C ASN A 748 -9.93 -28.70 11.88
N CYS A 749 -9.63 -27.42 12.09
CA CYS A 749 -8.29 -26.86 12.06
C CYS A 749 -7.74 -26.59 13.47
N VAL A 750 -6.40 -26.46 13.57
CA VAL A 750 -5.73 -26.15 14.82
C VAL A 750 -4.72 -25.03 14.62
N ALA A 751 -4.82 -23.98 15.47
CA ALA A 751 -3.91 -22.85 15.51
C ALA A 751 -3.27 -22.73 16.89
N TYR A 752 -1.91 -22.79 17.00
CA TYR A 752 -1.26 -22.68 18.28
C TYR A 752 0.13 -22.03 18.22
N GLY A 753 0.50 -21.33 19.28
CA GLY A 753 1.83 -20.75 19.43
C GLY A 753 2.21 -19.71 18.38
N ASN A 754 1.24 -19.19 17.58
CA ASN A 754 1.52 -18.13 16.60
C ASN A 754 1.82 -16.80 17.32
N GLY A 755 2.67 -15.97 16.73
CA GLY A 755 3.26 -14.78 17.33
C GLY A 755 4.54 -15.06 18.12
N TYR A 756 4.92 -16.36 18.27
CA TYR A 756 6.18 -16.81 18.79
C TYR A 756 6.83 -17.76 17.78
N LEU A 757 8.13 -17.56 17.49
CA LEU A 757 8.87 -18.50 16.67
C LEU A 757 9.22 -19.78 17.44
N GLU A 758 9.72 -20.80 16.74
CA GLU A 758 10.05 -22.10 17.33
C GLU A 758 11.09 -22.02 18.46
N ASP A 759 11.96 -21.01 18.45
CA ASP A 759 12.95 -20.71 19.50
C ASP A 759 12.40 -19.83 20.64
N GLY A 760 11.11 -19.46 20.58
CA GLY A 760 10.44 -18.61 21.56
C GLY A 760 10.61 -17.11 21.32
N THR A 761 11.22 -16.72 20.20
CA THR A 761 11.30 -15.30 19.80
C THR A 761 9.91 -14.68 19.77
N ASP A 762 9.75 -13.57 20.49
CA ASP A 762 8.55 -12.75 20.50
C ASP A 762 8.43 -12.02 19.14
N ALA A 763 7.43 -12.38 18.33
CA ALA A 763 7.28 -11.94 16.95
C ALA A 763 6.06 -11.02 16.77
N GLY A 764 5.27 -11.19 15.70
CA GLY A 764 4.17 -10.31 15.31
C GLY A 764 2.92 -10.30 16.20
N ASN A 765 1.74 -10.17 15.58
CA ASN A 765 0.47 -10.08 16.32
C ASN A 765 0.09 -11.39 17.02
N GLY A 766 0.13 -12.51 16.30
CA GLY A 766 -0.04 -13.83 16.84
C GLY A 766 -1.46 -14.18 17.23
N ASN A 767 -2.45 -13.91 16.38
CA ASN A 767 -3.78 -14.47 16.58
C ASN A 767 -3.83 -15.93 16.07
N GLY A 768 -4.70 -16.75 16.63
CA GLY A 768 -4.95 -18.11 16.11
C GLY A 768 -5.71 -18.05 14.79
N PHE A 769 -6.93 -17.53 14.83
CA PHE A 769 -7.81 -17.33 13.68
C PHE A 769 -8.23 -15.86 13.61
N LYS A 770 -7.65 -15.09 12.72
CA LYS A 770 -8.00 -13.70 12.44
C LYS A 770 -8.98 -13.69 11.26
N MET A 771 -10.26 -13.44 11.58
CA MET A 771 -11.40 -13.72 10.72
C MET A 771 -11.93 -12.47 10.00
N GLY A 772 -11.06 -11.60 9.50
CA GLY A 772 -11.48 -10.45 8.74
C GLY A 772 -10.65 -9.20 8.95
N GLY A 773 -11.16 -8.03 8.55
CA GLY A 773 -10.50 -6.73 8.69
C GLY A 773 -11.33 -5.55 8.22
N SER A 774 -10.90 -4.34 8.56
CA SER A 774 -11.43 -3.06 8.09
C SER A 774 -12.95 -2.90 8.26
N SER A 775 -13.55 -3.57 9.24
CA SER A 775 -15.00 -3.58 9.51
C SER A 775 -15.87 -4.07 8.34
N MET A 776 -15.27 -4.85 7.44
CA MET A 776 -15.95 -5.40 6.27
C MET A 776 -16.65 -6.71 6.56
N SER A 777 -17.88 -6.84 6.03
CA SER A 777 -18.66 -8.07 6.09
C SER A 777 -17.99 -9.18 5.27
N GLY A 778 -17.87 -10.38 5.83
CA GLY A 778 -17.27 -11.54 5.19
C GLY A 778 -18.06 -12.83 5.40
N TYR A 779 -18.95 -12.87 6.40
CA TYR A 779 -19.67 -14.10 6.80
C TYR A 779 -18.77 -15.35 6.92
N HIS A 780 -17.51 -15.11 7.34
CA HIS A 780 -16.53 -16.19 7.50
C HIS A 780 -16.96 -17.16 8.59
N LYS A 781 -16.67 -18.44 8.39
CA LYS A 781 -17.08 -19.53 9.28
C LYS A 781 -15.89 -20.22 9.88
N LEU A 782 -15.89 -20.39 11.21
CA LEU A 782 -14.97 -21.24 11.95
C LEU A 782 -15.77 -22.38 12.58
N ILE A 783 -15.46 -23.62 12.19
CA ILE A 783 -16.23 -24.80 12.58
C ILE A 783 -15.28 -25.84 13.18
N ASN A 784 -15.64 -26.40 14.33
CA ASN A 784 -14.94 -27.54 14.93
C ASN A 784 -13.41 -27.38 14.96
N SER A 785 -12.93 -26.20 15.37
CA SER A 785 -11.52 -25.86 15.34
C SER A 785 -10.98 -25.49 16.73
N VAL A 786 -9.66 -25.59 16.92
CA VAL A 786 -9.00 -25.39 18.22
C VAL A 786 -7.94 -24.29 18.09
N ALA A 787 -7.97 -23.30 19.01
CA ALA A 787 -6.94 -22.27 19.15
C ALA A 787 -6.36 -22.32 20.56
N PHE A 788 -5.02 -22.42 20.72
CA PHE A 788 -4.39 -22.37 22.03
C PHE A 788 -2.99 -21.79 22.02
N ASP A 789 -2.58 -21.21 23.13
CA ASP A 789 -1.25 -20.63 23.37
C ASP A 789 -0.77 -19.62 22.30
N ASN A 790 -1.68 -19.05 21.50
CA ASN A 790 -1.33 -17.97 20.59
C ASN A 790 -1.05 -16.68 21.38
N LYS A 791 -0.09 -15.88 20.91
CA LYS A 791 0.38 -14.66 21.59
C LYS A 791 -0.76 -13.65 21.84
N ALA A 792 -1.63 -13.47 20.87
CA ALA A 792 -2.78 -12.55 20.99
C ALA A 792 -4.10 -13.33 21.18
N LYS A 793 -5.07 -13.17 20.30
CA LYS A 793 -6.40 -13.75 20.46
C LYS A 793 -6.47 -15.16 19.84
N GLY A 794 -7.27 -16.04 20.45
CA GLY A 794 -7.51 -17.34 19.86
C GLY A 794 -8.38 -17.27 18.61
N ILE A 795 -9.55 -16.66 18.73
CA ILE A 795 -10.51 -16.43 17.65
C ILE A 795 -10.81 -14.92 17.63
N ASP A 796 -10.45 -14.25 16.56
CA ASP A 796 -10.58 -12.81 16.41
C ASP A 796 -11.41 -12.42 15.18
N SER A 797 -12.51 -11.72 15.37
CA SER A 797 -13.26 -11.12 14.24
C SER A 797 -12.44 -10.09 13.48
N ASN A 798 -11.40 -9.55 14.10
CA ASN A 798 -10.56 -8.47 13.58
C ASN A 798 -11.40 -7.37 12.89
N SER A 799 -12.47 -6.95 13.58
CA SER A 799 -13.48 -5.99 13.15
C SER A 799 -14.48 -6.45 12.07
N CYS A 800 -14.35 -7.63 11.45
CA CYS A 800 -15.42 -8.19 10.60
C CYS A 800 -16.71 -8.31 11.43
N PRO A 801 -17.87 -7.78 10.95
CA PRO A 801 -19.06 -7.62 11.79
C PRO A 801 -19.93 -8.87 11.92
N ASP A 802 -19.62 -9.98 11.24
CA ASP A 802 -20.59 -11.08 11.01
C ASP A 802 -19.97 -12.48 10.97
N ILE A 803 -18.83 -12.68 11.66
CA ILE A 803 -18.22 -14.01 11.73
C ILE A 803 -19.13 -15.01 12.47
N GLN A 804 -19.04 -16.28 12.07
CA GLN A 804 -19.83 -17.37 12.62
C GLN A 804 -18.91 -18.47 13.17
N VAL A 805 -19.02 -18.78 14.45
CA VAL A 805 -18.17 -19.73 15.14
C VAL A 805 -19.04 -20.88 15.69
N THR A 806 -18.71 -22.12 15.32
CA THR A 806 -19.48 -23.28 15.73
C THR A 806 -18.57 -24.38 16.28
N ASN A 807 -18.94 -24.98 17.41
CA ASN A 807 -18.29 -26.14 18.04
C ASN A 807 -16.76 -26.02 18.12
N SER A 808 -16.24 -24.83 18.45
CA SER A 808 -14.82 -24.57 18.48
C SER A 808 -14.30 -24.37 19.92
N THR A 809 -13.03 -24.70 20.15
CA THR A 809 -12.36 -24.56 21.44
C THR A 809 -11.26 -23.51 21.38
N SER A 810 -11.24 -22.58 22.32
CA SER A 810 -10.19 -21.60 22.48
C SER A 810 -9.63 -21.64 23.91
N TYR A 811 -8.29 -21.86 24.04
CA TYR A 811 -7.67 -22.21 25.30
C TYR A 811 -6.37 -21.43 25.53
N ASN A 812 -6.26 -20.74 26.67
CA ASN A 812 -5.04 -20.10 27.18
C ASN A 812 -4.29 -19.20 26.17
N ASN A 813 -4.96 -18.52 25.26
CA ASN A 813 -4.33 -17.55 24.39
C ASN A 813 -3.94 -16.28 25.18
N GLY A 814 -2.93 -15.56 24.78
CA GLY A 814 -2.41 -14.38 25.47
C GLY A 814 -3.41 -13.23 25.57
N GLY A 815 -4.17 -12.96 24.50
CA GLY A 815 -5.32 -12.04 24.47
C GLY A 815 -6.66 -12.72 24.76
N SER A 816 -7.78 -12.16 24.33
CA SER A 816 -9.10 -12.80 24.44
C SER A 816 -9.11 -14.14 23.72
N ASN A 817 -9.62 -15.20 24.37
CA ASN A 817 -9.83 -16.45 23.68
C ASN A 817 -10.82 -16.31 22.51
N VAL A 818 -11.87 -15.52 22.70
CA VAL A 818 -12.86 -15.19 21.65
C VAL A 818 -13.10 -13.68 21.65
N ALA A 819 -12.93 -13.04 20.49
CA ALA A 819 -13.21 -11.62 20.28
C ALA A 819 -14.15 -11.44 19.09
N MET A 820 -15.35 -10.95 19.34
CA MET A 820 -16.35 -10.60 18.33
C MET A 820 -16.69 -9.13 18.45
N TYR A 821 -16.13 -8.32 17.60
CA TYR A 821 -16.29 -6.86 17.59
C TYR A 821 -16.16 -6.31 16.18
N THR A 822 -16.70 -5.13 15.99
CA THR A 822 -16.40 -4.28 14.84
C THR A 822 -16.01 -2.88 15.31
N ASN A 823 -15.19 -2.19 14.54
CA ASN A 823 -14.85 -0.81 14.83
C ASN A 823 -15.93 0.14 14.24
N ASP A 824 -16.29 -0.03 12.98
CA ASP A 824 -16.98 0.97 12.18
C ASP A 824 -18.30 0.51 11.58
N ALA A 825 -18.54 -0.80 11.41
CA ALA A 825 -19.80 -1.28 10.87
C ALA A 825 -20.99 -0.84 11.76
N ALA A 826 -22.07 -0.37 11.14
CA ALA A 826 -23.25 0.11 11.83
C ALA A 826 -24.03 -1.01 12.54
N ASN A 827 -23.97 -2.22 11.98
CA ASN A 827 -24.65 -3.41 12.47
C ASN A 827 -23.69 -4.59 12.58
N THR A 828 -23.97 -5.50 13.51
CA THR A 828 -23.27 -6.80 13.61
C THR A 828 -24.26 -7.92 13.47
N ASP A 829 -23.79 -9.10 13.00
CA ASP A 829 -24.55 -10.36 12.92
C ASP A 829 -23.70 -11.54 13.35
N PHE A 830 -23.02 -11.41 14.49
CA PHE A 830 -22.21 -12.48 15.07
C PHE A 830 -23.04 -13.69 15.50
N MET A 831 -22.51 -14.87 15.29
CA MET A 831 -23.06 -16.12 15.80
C MET A 831 -21.99 -16.97 16.49
N ALA A 832 -22.31 -17.50 17.66
CA ALA A 832 -21.48 -18.50 18.35
C ALA A 832 -22.40 -19.64 18.87
N THR A 833 -22.08 -20.88 18.51
CA THR A 833 -22.86 -22.05 18.94
C THR A 833 -21.92 -23.19 19.30
N GLY A 834 -22.07 -23.75 20.51
CA GLY A 834 -21.22 -24.84 21.00
C GLY A 834 -19.76 -24.45 21.21
N VAL A 835 -19.46 -23.17 21.41
CA VAL A 835 -18.11 -22.63 21.58
C VAL A 835 -17.64 -22.79 23.03
N LEU A 836 -16.42 -23.29 23.18
CA LEU A 836 -15.74 -23.45 24.46
C LEU A 836 -14.54 -22.52 24.54
N SER A 837 -14.59 -21.54 25.45
CA SER A 837 -13.46 -20.69 25.82
C SER A 837 -13.05 -21.00 27.24
N TRP A 838 -11.79 -21.34 27.46
CA TRP A 838 -11.31 -21.67 28.79
C TRP A 838 -9.90 -21.12 29.05
N ARG A 839 -9.73 -20.59 30.27
CA ARG A 839 -8.42 -20.21 30.82
C ARG A 839 -8.20 -20.91 32.14
N THR A 840 -6.99 -21.44 32.34
CA THR A 840 -6.59 -22.13 33.59
C THR A 840 -6.01 -21.17 34.61
N GLN A 841 -5.55 -19.99 34.19
CA GLN A 841 -4.97 -18.97 35.05
C GLN A 841 -5.90 -17.78 35.20
N LYS A 842 -6.04 -17.23 36.38
CA LYS A 842 -6.78 -15.99 36.61
C LYS A 842 -6.04 -14.83 35.95
N THR A 843 -6.66 -14.26 34.94
CA THR A 843 -6.16 -13.07 34.22
C THR A 843 -7.26 -12.02 34.17
N SER A 844 -6.91 -10.76 33.90
CA SER A 844 -7.87 -9.70 33.62
C SER A 844 -8.44 -9.78 32.19
N VAL A 845 -7.99 -10.73 31.39
CA VAL A 845 -8.39 -10.90 29.98
C VAL A 845 -9.65 -11.77 29.93
N ASN A 846 -10.76 -11.18 29.48
CA ASN A 846 -12.02 -11.86 29.18
C ASN A 846 -12.25 -11.92 27.67
N GLU A 847 -13.32 -12.58 27.25
CA GLU A 847 -13.83 -12.49 25.90
C GLU A 847 -14.17 -11.04 25.58
N THR A 848 -13.98 -10.65 24.32
CA THR A 848 -14.33 -9.32 23.84
C THR A 848 -15.58 -9.40 22.98
N PHE A 849 -16.70 -8.88 23.46
CA PHE A 849 -17.94 -8.79 22.70
C PHE A 849 -18.38 -7.33 22.61
N LYS A 850 -18.37 -6.77 21.38
CA LYS A 850 -18.84 -5.41 21.09
C LYS A 850 -19.85 -5.49 19.95
N PHE A 851 -21.10 -5.53 20.31
CA PHE A 851 -22.22 -5.60 19.36
C PHE A 851 -22.66 -4.21 18.94
N LYS A 852 -23.12 -4.07 17.69
CA LYS A 852 -23.67 -2.82 17.15
C LYS A 852 -25.01 -3.06 16.44
N GLY A 853 -25.84 -2.03 16.47
CA GLY A 853 -27.09 -1.94 15.70
C GLY A 853 -28.07 -3.08 16.00
N THR A 854 -28.38 -3.86 14.98
CA THR A 854 -29.42 -4.91 14.99
C THR A 854 -28.98 -6.25 15.55
N GLN A 855 -27.79 -6.37 16.14
CA GLN A 855 -27.33 -7.64 16.69
C GLN A 855 -28.29 -8.25 17.70
N ASP A 856 -28.75 -9.46 17.43
CA ASP A 856 -29.38 -10.30 18.44
C ASP A 856 -28.30 -10.95 19.31
N ALA A 857 -28.11 -10.43 20.53
CA ALA A 857 -27.11 -10.92 21.45
C ALA A 857 -27.32 -12.40 21.84
N SER A 858 -28.55 -12.93 21.74
CA SER A 858 -28.85 -14.34 22.01
C SER A 858 -28.18 -15.31 21.01
N LYS A 859 -27.81 -14.82 19.82
CA LYS A 859 -27.03 -15.60 18.85
C LYS A 859 -25.61 -15.92 19.35
N VAL A 860 -25.06 -15.12 20.29
CA VAL A 860 -23.73 -15.31 20.88
C VAL A 860 -23.83 -15.85 22.30
N TYR A 861 -24.75 -15.35 23.10
CA TYR A 861 -24.96 -15.81 24.49
C TYR A 861 -25.89 -17.04 24.59
N GLN A 862 -25.68 -18.01 23.73
CA GLN A 862 -26.42 -19.27 23.74
C GLN A 862 -26.02 -20.15 24.95
N SER A 863 -26.95 -20.93 25.48
CA SER A 863 -26.70 -21.87 26.57
C SER A 863 -25.76 -23.03 26.16
N SER A 864 -25.53 -23.21 24.88
CA SER A 864 -24.56 -24.16 24.33
C SER A 864 -23.12 -23.65 24.38
N ASN A 865 -22.88 -22.36 24.66
CA ASN A 865 -21.55 -21.76 24.72
C ASN A 865 -21.05 -21.71 26.17
N TYR A 866 -19.76 -21.95 26.37
CA TYR A 866 -19.09 -21.89 27.66
C TYR A 866 -17.88 -20.97 27.59
N PHE A 867 -18.03 -19.77 28.15
CA PHE A 867 -16.96 -18.77 28.26
C PHE A 867 -16.50 -18.70 29.71
N TRP A 868 -15.36 -19.31 30.01
CA TRP A 868 -14.88 -19.45 31.39
C TRP A 868 -13.43 -19.05 31.55
N ASN A 869 -13.18 -17.93 32.22
CA ASN A 869 -11.84 -17.47 32.48
C ASN A 869 -11.43 -17.75 33.94
N CYS A 870 -11.38 -19.04 34.29
CA CYS A 870 -10.76 -19.58 35.48
C CYS A 870 -11.57 -19.56 36.79
N THR A 871 -12.17 -18.47 37.27
CA THR A 871 -12.54 -18.41 38.70
C THR A 871 -13.95 -17.91 38.98
N GLU A 872 -14.52 -17.09 38.18
CA GLU A 872 -15.81 -16.46 38.48
C GLU A 872 -16.61 -16.24 37.20
N ALA A 873 -17.91 -16.46 37.30
CA ALA A 873 -18.84 -16.05 36.25
C ALA A 873 -18.88 -14.52 36.18
N GLY A 874 -18.39 -13.97 35.08
CA GLY A 874 -18.53 -12.54 34.73
C GLY A 874 -19.60 -12.36 33.65
N THR A 875 -19.72 -11.15 33.11
CA THR A 875 -20.66 -10.88 32.01
C THR A 875 -20.42 -11.71 30.77
N ASN A 876 -19.17 -12.15 30.55
CA ASN A 876 -18.76 -13.01 29.43
C ASN A 876 -18.54 -14.47 29.83
N ASN A 877 -18.72 -14.83 31.09
CA ASN A 877 -18.48 -16.18 31.59
C ASN A 877 -19.81 -16.95 31.73
N SER A 878 -19.73 -18.25 31.54
CA SER A 878 -20.84 -19.15 31.79
C SER A 878 -21.08 -19.27 33.29
N THR A 879 -22.31 -19.61 33.67
CA THR A 879 -22.66 -19.94 35.04
C THR A 879 -22.12 -21.29 35.51
N THR A 880 -21.68 -22.12 34.56
CA THR A 880 -21.08 -23.46 34.81
C THR A 880 -19.57 -23.37 34.57
N ALA A 881 -18.79 -23.73 35.56
CA ALA A 881 -17.34 -23.80 35.45
C ALA A 881 -16.90 -24.86 34.43
N VAL A 882 -15.93 -24.51 33.59
CA VAL A 882 -15.17 -25.46 32.79
C VAL A 882 -14.04 -25.98 33.66
N THR A 883 -13.85 -27.29 33.66
CA THR A 883 -12.87 -27.98 34.49
C THR A 883 -11.97 -28.90 33.66
N ALA A 884 -10.80 -29.25 34.16
CA ALA A 884 -9.84 -30.07 33.43
C ALA A 884 -10.37 -31.45 33.05
N ASP A 885 -11.36 -31.99 33.75
CA ASP A 885 -11.98 -33.29 33.47
C ASP A 885 -12.90 -33.27 32.22
N TRP A 886 -13.14 -32.09 31.63
CA TRP A 886 -13.75 -31.96 30.31
C TRP A 886 -12.82 -32.45 29.19
N PHE A 887 -11.50 -32.56 29.50
CA PHE A 887 -10.46 -32.89 28.53
C PHE A 887 -9.67 -34.14 28.98
N VAL A 888 -9.17 -34.90 28.04
CA VAL A 888 -8.24 -36.01 28.28
C VAL A 888 -6.92 -35.50 28.81
N SER A 889 -6.43 -34.39 28.24
CA SER A 889 -5.24 -33.66 28.68
C SER A 889 -5.38 -32.14 28.39
N THR A 890 -4.78 -31.33 29.26
CA THR A 890 -4.68 -29.87 29.09
C THR A 890 -3.23 -29.39 29.05
N ASP A 891 -2.27 -30.35 29.03
CA ASP A 891 -0.85 -30.05 28.99
C ASP A 891 -0.37 -29.79 27.57
N THR A 892 -0.24 -28.50 27.21
CA THR A 892 0.17 -28.04 25.88
C THR A 892 1.65 -28.25 25.60
N LYS A 893 2.47 -28.60 26.59
CA LYS A 893 3.93 -28.73 26.51
C LYS A 893 4.66 -27.39 26.31
N MET A 894 3.96 -26.27 26.40
CA MET A 894 4.54 -24.93 26.33
C MET A 894 5.29 -24.60 27.64
N ASN A 895 6.51 -24.15 27.54
CA ASN A 895 7.19 -23.42 28.62
C ASN A 895 6.78 -21.93 28.48
N TYR A 896 5.91 -21.47 29.37
CA TYR A 896 5.38 -20.11 29.34
C TYR A 896 6.39 -18.99 29.68
N ASP A 897 7.55 -19.35 30.23
CA ASP A 897 8.63 -18.37 30.49
C ASP A 897 9.49 -18.12 29.23
N THR A 898 9.58 -19.10 28.35
CA THR A 898 10.40 -19.04 27.12
C THR A 898 9.60 -19.13 25.85
N HIS A 899 8.31 -19.42 25.94
CA HIS A 899 7.40 -19.67 24.81
C HIS A 899 7.84 -20.78 23.85
N VAL A 900 8.65 -21.72 24.35
CA VAL A 900 9.13 -22.88 23.57
C VAL A 900 8.39 -24.14 24.00
N TYR A 901 7.94 -24.93 23.03
CA TYR A 901 7.32 -26.23 23.28
C TYR A 901 8.37 -27.29 23.60
N ALA A 902 8.22 -27.99 24.71
CA ALA A 902 9.08 -29.15 25.09
C ALA A 902 8.92 -30.32 24.12
N ALA A 903 7.77 -30.41 23.46
CA ALA A 903 7.47 -31.36 22.38
C ALA A 903 6.31 -30.81 21.55
N ILE A 904 6.27 -31.13 20.26
CA ILE A 904 5.17 -30.74 19.38
C ILE A 904 3.86 -31.33 19.88
N PRO A 905 2.87 -30.51 20.30
CA PRO A 905 1.68 -31.03 20.97
C PRO A 905 0.67 -31.65 20.00
N VAL A 906 0.65 -31.20 18.75
CA VAL A 906 -0.29 -31.64 17.71
C VAL A 906 0.50 -32.26 16.55
N THR A 907 0.18 -33.50 16.19
CA THR A 907 0.86 -34.23 15.11
C THR A 907 -0.17 -34.73 14.08
N ARG A 908 0.27 -35.53 13.13
CA ARG A 908 -0.63 -36.20 12.19
C ARG A 908 -0.57 -37.70 12.32
N ASN A 909 -1.70 -38.33 12.14
CA ASN A 909 -1.83 -39.78 11.99
C ASN A 909 -1.28 -40.23 10.61
N SER A 910 -1.11 -41.55 10.44
CA SER A 910 -0.63 -42.10 9.16
C SER A 910 -1.56 -41.87 7.96
N ASP A 911 -2.81 -41.52 8.21
CA ASP A 911 -3.80 -41.12 7.19
C ASP A 911 -3.89 -39.61 6.99
N ASN A 912 -2.95 -38.85 7.52
CA ASN A 912 -2.85 -37.39 7.50
C ASN A 912 -3.90 -36.61 8.32
N THR A 913 -4.79 -37.30 9.03
CA THR A 913 -5.70 -36.65 9.97
C THR A 913 -4.94 -36.04 11.17
N ILE A 914 -5.52 -35.01 11.81
CA ILE A 914 -4.94 -34.38 12.99
C ILE A 914 -4.94 -35.35 14.18
N ASN A 915 -3.81 -35.44 14.87
CA ASN A 915 -3.68 -36.13 16.12
C ASN A 915 -3.37 -35.12 17.24
N MET A 916 -4.36 -34.90 18.09
CA MET A 916 -4.24 -34.01 19.24
C MET A 916 -3.43 -34.62 20.39
N ASN A 917 -2.92 -35.86 20.28
CA ASN A 917 -2.17 -36.55 21.35
C ASN A 917 -2.85 -36.50 22.73
N GLY A 918 -4.18 -36.49 22.75
CA GLY A 918 -5.01 -36.32 23.93
C GLY A 918 -5.18 -34.89 24.42
N LEU A 919 -4.42 -33.94 23.91
CA LEU A 919 -4.53 -32.53 24.27
C LEU A 919 -5.87 -31.97 23.81
N LEU A 920 -6.62 -31.33 24.72
CA LEU A 920 -7.92 -30.70 24.50
C LEU A 920 -8.95 -31.63 23.81
N VAL A 921 -8.70 -32.96 23.81
CA VAL A 921 -9.67 -33.96 23.38
C VAL A 921 -10.79 -34.04 24.41
N LEU A 922 -12.03 -33.82 23.98
CA LEU A 922 -13.19 -33.77 24.86
C LEU A 922 -13.49 -35.16 25.49
N THR A 923 -13.83 -35.17 26.78
CA THR A 923 -14.39 -36.32 27.50
C THR A 923 -15.91 -36.29 27.47
N ALA A 924 -16.56 -37.35 27.99
CA ALA A 924 -17.99 -37.37 28.17
C ALA A 924 -18.56 -36.30 29.11
N ASN A 925 -17.69 -35.66 29.91
CA ASN A 925 -18.08 -34.53 30.81
C ASN A 925 -18.21 -33.23 30.07
N ALA A 926 -17.57 -33.05 28.91
CA ALA A 926 -17.63 -31.86 28.11
C ALA A 926 -19.04 -31.59 27.57
N LYS A 927 -19.43 -30.34 27.56
CA LYS A 927 -20.77 -29.91 27.08
C LYS A 927 -20.69 -29.04 25.82
N ALA A 928 -19.51 -28.66 25.39
CA ALA A 928 -19.24 -27.87 24.20
C ALA A 928 -17.78 -28.03 23.76
N GLY A 929 -17.41 -27.50 22.63
CA GLY A 929 -16.05 -27.46 22.12
C GLY A 929 -15.86 -28.27 20.85
N ALA A 930 -14.62 -28.29 20.37
CA ALA A 930 -14.23 -28.94 19.13
C ALA A 930 -13.93 -30.43 19.33
N VAL A 931 -14.33 -31.23 18.33
CA VAL A 931 -13.94 -32.64 18.20
C VAL A 931 -13.05 -32.73 16.95
N VAL A 932 -11.77 -32.47 17.13
CA VAL A 932 -10.78 -32.50 16.05
C VAL A 932 -10.04 -33.84 16.05
N GLY A 933 -9.79 -34.35 14.87
CA GLY A 933 -9.12 -35.62 14.64
C GLY A 933 -10.04 -36.70 14.11
N GLY A 934 -9.50 -37.71 13.48
CA GLY A 934 -10.24 -38.81 12.92
C GLY A 934 -11.03 -38.56 11.64
N GLN A 935 -10.82 -37.40 10.97
CA GLN A 935 -11.39 -37.18 9.65
C GLN A 935 -10.60 -37.95 8.58
N ALA A 936 -11.28 -38.57 7.64
CA ALA A 936 -10.63 -39.22 6.52
C ALA A 936 -10.10 -38.20 5.53
N SER A 937 -8.81 -38.30 5.19
CA SER A 937 -8.25 -37.52 4.07
C SER A 937 -8.72 -38.10 2.73
N ALA A 938 -8.86 -37.25 1.72
CA ALA A 938 -9.02 -37.71 0.34
C ALA A 938 -7.76 -38.46 -0.08
N LYS A 939 -7.93 -39.66 -0.63
CA LYS A 939 -6.84 -40.44 -1.19
C LYS A 939 -6.89 -40.38 -2.70
N ILE A 940 -5.77 -39.96 -3.30
CA ILE A 940 -5.57 -40.04 -4.74
C ILE A 940 -4.82 -41.35 -5.04
N ASP A 941 -5.37 -42.15 -5.94
CA ASP A 941 -4.68 -43.27 -6.54
C ASP A 941 -3.79 -42.77 -7.69
N LEU A 942 -2.49 -42.70 -7.46
CA LEU A 942 -1.52 -42.32 -8.48
C LEU A 942 -1.33 -43.41 -9.54
N SER A 943 -1.75 -44.64 -9.29
CA SER A 943 -1.60 -45.79 -10.20
C SER A 943 -2.81 -45.99 -11.14
N GLY A 944 -3.91 -45.31 -10.91
CA GLY A 944 -5.18 -45.49 -11.60
C GLY A 944 -5.85 -44.23 -12.07
N LYS A 945 -6.82 -44.35 -12.97
CA LYS A 945 -7.72 -43.25 -13.34
C LYS A 945 -8.51 -42.81 -12.12
N MET A 946 -8.73 -41.53 -11.96
CA MET A 946 -9.73 -41.01 -11.03
C MET A 946 -11.09 -41.61 -11.44
N THR A 947 -11.58 -42.58 -10.68
CA THR A 947 -12.90 -43.15 -10.92
C THR A 947 -13.95 -42.33 -10.19
N GLY A 948 -14.78 -41.64 -10.96
CA GLY A 948 -16.04 -41.03 -10.51
C GLY A 948 -15.93 -39.58 -10.09
N GLY A 949 -16.60 -38.73 -10.80
CA GLY A 949 -16.75 -37.28 -10.79
C GLY A 949 -17.08 -36.55 -9.49
N LEU A 950 -16.46 -36.93 -8.37
CA LEU A 950 -16.45 -36.21 -7.13
C LEU A 950 -15.05 -36.37 -6.52
N LEU A 951 -14.35 -35.30 -6.31
CA LEU A 951 -13.09 -35.23 -5.56
C LEU A 951 -13.20 -35.72 -4.11
N PHE A 952 -14.42 -36.05 -3.67
CA PHE A 952 -14.76 -36.46 -2.32
C PHE A 952 -15.65 -37.72 -2.33
N GLN A 953 -15.07 -38.91 -2.34
CA GLN A 953 -15.81 -40.09 -1.86
C GLN A 953 -15.48 -40.29 -0.38
N LYS A 954 -16.50 -40.10 0.44
CA LYS A 954 -16.50 -40.48 1.84
C LYS A 954 -16.40 -42.03 1.91
N THR A 955 -15.22 -42.56 2.25
CA THR A 955 -15.12 -43.97 2.58
C THR A 955 -15.83 -44.21 3.90
N THR A 956 -16.99 -44.87 3.82
CA THR A 956 -17.71 -45.39 4.97
C THR A 956 -16.92 -46.54 5.58
N GLY A 957 -16.45 -46.38 6.81
CA GLY A 957 -15.83 -47.45 7.55
C GLY A 957 -15.19 -47.06 8.87
N SER A 958 -15.99 -46.75 9.87
CA SER A 958 -15.92 -47.20 11.25
C SER A 958 -17.07 -46.59 12.06
N GLU A 959 -17.63 -47.35 12.94
CA GLU A 959 -18.80 -47.04 13.73
C GLU A 959 -18.60 -45.73 14.53
N SER A 960 -19.53 -44.81 14.34
CA SER A 960 -19.63 -43.58 15.11
C SER A 960 -20.23 -43.81 16.48
N VAL A 961 -19.60 -43.31 17.51
CA VAL A 961 -20.27 -43.07 18.78
C VAL A 961 -21.35 -42.03 18.56
N GLU A 962 -22.61 -42.42 18.76
CA GLU A 962 -23.75 -41.50 18.71
C GLU A 962 -23.60 -40.39 19.77
N THR A 963 -23.38 -39.17 19.34
CA THR A 963 -23.77 -37.97 20.08
C THR A 963 -24.74 -37.17 19.24
N GLY A 964 -25.88 -36.87 19.79
CA GLY A 964 -27.10 -36.45 19.16
C GLY A 964 -27.01 -35.32 18.15
N ASP A 965 -27.83 -35.51 17.18
CA ASP A 965 -28.34 -34.60 16.15
C ASP A 965 -27.66 -34.59 14.77
N MET A 966 -27.71 -35.73 14.13
CA MET A 966 -27.38 -35.89 12.69
C MET A 966 -28.42 -35.26 11.74
N ALA A 967 -29.58 -34.85 12.25
CA ALA A 967 -30.64 -34.24 11.42
C ALA A 967 -30.26 -32.86 10.86
N ASN A 968 -29.45 -32.08 11.57
CA ASN A 968 -29.02 -30.76 11.13
C ASN A 968 -27.91 -30.82 10.08
N MET A 969 -27.03 -31.81 10.10
CA MET A 969 -25.94 -31.97 9.13
C MET A 969 -26.46 -32.39 7.75
N MET A 970 -27.50 -33.21 7.69
CA MET A 970 -28.18 -33.57 6.43
C MET A 970 -28.93 -32.41 5.81
N LEU A 971 -29.43 -31.46 6.64
CA LEU A 971 -30.12 -30.26 6.16
C LEU A 971 -29.14 -29.27 5.49
N TYR A 972 -27.90 -29.17 5.98
CA TYR A 972 -26.85 -28.32 5.39
C TYR A 972 -26.36 -28.89 4.05
N ILE A 973 -26.20 -30.20 3.90
CA ILE A 973 -25.84 -30.84 2.62
C ILE A 973 -26.96 -30.66 1.59
N LEU A 974 -28.23 -30.74 2.01
CA LEU A 974 -29.37 -30.49 1.14
C LEU A 974 -29.53 -29.01 0.76
N LEU A 975 -29.10 -28.06 1.61
CA LEU A 975 -29.07 -26.61 1.30
C LEU A 975 -27.97 -26.28 0.31
N LEU A 976 -26.80 -26.90 0.40
CA LEU A 976 -25.70 -26.74 -0.57
C LEU A 976 -26.06 -27.30 -1.94
N LEU A 977 -26.72 -28.48 -1.99
CA LEU A 977 -27.24 -29.07 -3.25
C LEU A 977 -28.42 -28.24 -3.81
N GLY A 978 -29.22 -27.61 -2.95
CA GLY A 978 -30.30 -26.69 -3.35
C GLY A 978 -29.77 -25.39 -3.97
N ALA A 979 -28.68 -24.82 -3.45
CA ALA A 979 -28.06 -23.61 -3.96
C ALA A 979 -27.41 -23.82 -5.34
N ALA A 980 -26.75 -24.98 -5.54
CA ALA A 980 -26.23 -25.39 -6.85
C ALA A 980 -27.34 -25.57 -7.90
N GLY A 981 -28.48 -26.15 -7.48
CA GLY A 981 -29.66 -26.33 -8.34
C GLY A 981 -30.33 -25.00 -8.75
N VAL A 982 -30.38 -24.02 -7.87
CA VAL A 982 -30.94 -22.68 -8.15
C VAL A 982 -30.01 -21.90 -9.07
N TYR A 983 -28.68 -22.02 -8.93
CA TYR A 983 -27.69 -21.41 -9.82
C TYR A 983 -27.77 -21.94 -11.24
N ALA A 984 -27.91 -23.28 -11.41
CA ALA A 984 -28.11 -23.90 -12.72
C ALA A 984 -29.45 -23.51 -13.39
N ALA A 985 -30.50 -23.30 -12.58
CA ALA A 985 -31.82 -22.89 -13.08
C ALA A 985 -31.84 -21.38 -13.48
N SER A 986 -31.07 -20.55 -12.81
CA SER A 986 -30.97 -19.11 -13.15
C SER A 986 -30.20 -18.88 -14.47
N LYS A 987 -29.18 -19.69 -14.76
CA LYS A 987 -28.43 -19.63 -16.02
C LYS A 987 -29.27 -20.07 -17.23
N LYS A 988 -30.22 -21.03 -17.05
CA LYS A 988 -31.15 -21.42 -18.14
C LYS A 988 -32.24 -20.39 -18.48
N ARG A 989 -32.49 -19.41 -17.61
CA ARG A 989 -33.46 -18.32 -17.87
C ARG A 989 -32.88 -17.08 -18.57
N LYS A 990 -31.55 -17.01 -18.78
CA LYS A 990 -30.91 -15.93 -19.52
C LYS A 990 -30.62 -16.23 -21.00
N HIS A 991 -30.96 -17.45 -21.46
CA HIS A 991 -30.84 -17.88 -22.85
C HIS A 991 -32.14 -18.48 -23.41
N ALA A 992 -33.31 -17.98 -22.96
CA ALA A 992 -34.59 -18.23 -23.60
C ALA A 992 -35.35 -16.92 -23.78
#